data_a891e3b2ce5f346deedbdcecb7af97b9
#
_entry.id   a891e3b2ce5f346deedbdcecb7af97b9
#
_cell.length_a   1.000
_cell.length_b   1.000
_cell.length_c   1.000
_cell.angle_alpha   90.00
_cell.angle_beta   90.00
_cell.angle_gamma   90.00
#
_symmetry.space_group_name_H-M   'P 1'
#
loop_
_entity.id
_entity.type
_entity.pdbx_description
1 polymer ?
#
loop_
_entity_poly.entity_id
_entity_poly.type
_entity_poly.pdbx_seq_one_letter_code
_entity_poly.pdbx_strand_id
1 'polypeptide(L)'
;MKKQQNFSKIFTSKANVLEFLKDKISESKIEKLYYFSVNEWNYDNTIILKNISKIFSNNLVIIRSSAMGEDSIDKSEAGNYLSIQKVDSSSKQKLRNGINKIIKSYAEKDNNNLKNQILVQKQATNIITSGVIFTKSINTESSYYLINYDDGKNTDSVTKGEVGNIIKIFRYIKFSSIPKKWKKLIKSVQEIEKIVKTDLLDIEFGIDRNNKIIIFQVRPLTILKNNEIKNLKNNEIKNLKNNSIKLLEKNKKSFLKLQKSSSLIGKNTVFSDMCDWNPAEIIGNNPNLLDYSLYDYLIMRKTWHTGREKLGYSKVDTPSLMVKFGQKPYVDVQASFNSLLPEKIPERLKNKLVNYYLKKLIQNPFLHDKVEFEILFTCHDPSLKNRLKDLEKNNFSKKEISTLNEILKEFTNNIIENFPNILCETLHKIDRLQENRHELLKKLKQNRNHITIFNTIEQLLNDCRDIGTLYFSLMARLAFISSIIMKGLIENGLLEKKMLEDFMGNLNTPLTEIQNDLNSYVKGTFSKKEFLLKYGHLRPGTYDINAIRYDNDVNFFNNVKFLKTKDHDFQFKEKKFKNIIQENLPYDSEKFMFFAKESIIQREKIKFEFTKNLSDVLELIAEIGDLFEFSREEISNLSIDFILKCKNQKDFRIKNLWKKKIKFEKNSKILNNYLTLPPLLIHKNDFEIQNHYISKPN
;
A
#
# COMPACT_ATOMS: atom_id res chain seq x y z
N MET A 1 36.46 -7.03 -10.19
CA MET A 1 36.87 -6.50 -11.48
C MET A 1 36.63 -7.46 -12.66
N LYS A 2 37.14 -8.70 -12.71
CA LYS A 2 36.91 -9.63 -13.87
C LYS A 2 35.42 -9.97 -14.16
N LYS A 3 34.52 -9.97 -13.15
CA LYS A 3 33.08 -10.19 -13.36
C LYS A 3 32.37 -9.00 -14.02
N GLN A 4 32.75 -7.77 -13.71
CA GLN A 4 32.18 -6.55 -14.31
C GLN A 4 32.63 -6.37 -15.78
N GLN A 5 33.87 -6.74 -16.13
CA GLN A 5 34.37 -6.66 -17.48
C GLN A 5 33.69 -7.62 -18.48
N ASN A 6 33.22 -8.81 -18.03
CA ASN A 6 32.46 -9.71 -18.90
C ASN A 6 31.00 -9.26 -19.07
N PHE A 7 30.43 -8.58 -18.08
CA PHE A 7 29.06 -8.13 -18.09
C PHE A 7 28.85 -6.97 -19.07
N SER A 8 29.71 -5.97 -19.08
CA SER A 8 29.68 -4.83 -20.02
C SER A 8 29.88 -5.23 -21.48
N LYS A 9 30.51 -6.38 -21.74
CA LYS A 9 30.69 -6.92 -23.11
C LYS A 9 29.45 -7.56 -23.69
N ILE A 10 28.51 -8.06 -22.84
CA ILE A 10 27.27 -8.72 -23.29
C ILE A 10 26.16 -7.67 -23.52
N PHE A 11 25.98 -6.75 -22.56
CA PHE A 11 24.90 -5.77 -22.58
C PHE A 11 25.33 -4.46 -23.25
N THR A 12 25.54 -4.51 -24.58
CA THR A 12 25.94 -3.34 -25.40
C THR A 12 24.78 -2.78 -26.20
N SER A 13 23.90 -3.64 -26.70
CA SER A 13 22.68 -3.29 -27.43
C SER A 13 21.69 -4.45 -27.40
N LYS A 14 20.42 -4.19 -27.68
CA LYS A 14 19.34 -5.21 -27.76
C LYS A 14 19.69 -6.35 -28.74
N ALA A 15 20.15 -6.01 -29.93
CA ALA A 15 20.52 -7.00 -30.95
C ALA A 15 21.67 -7.91 -30.50
N ASN A 16 22.71 -7.33 -29.89
CA ASN A 16 23.89 -8.09 -29.46
C ASN A 16 23.55 -9.06 -28.33
N VAL A 17 22.68 -8.69 -27.38
CA VAL A 17 22.23 -9.56 -26.30
C VAL A 17 21.44 -10.75 -26.85
N LEU A 18 20.50 -10.50 -27.75
CA LEU A 18 19.67 -11.56 -28.35
C LEU A 18 20.52 -12.51 -29.21
N GLU A 19 21.45 -12.01 -30.00
CA GLU A 19 22.37 -12.84 -30.81
C GLU A 19 23.28 -13.69 -29.90
N PHE A 20 23.80 -13.12 -28.81
CA PHE A 20 24.61 -13.86 -27.84
C PHE A 20 23.83 -15.02 -27.18
N LEU A 21 22.53 -14.84 -26.92
CA LEU A 21 21.70 -15.84 -26.24
C LEU A 21 21.13 -16.88 -27.18
N LYS A 22 20.90 -16.56 -28.45
CA LYS A 22 20.14 -17.34 -29.44
C LYS A 22 20.52 -18.83 -29.50
N ASP A 23 21.83 -19.13 -29.53
CA ASP A 23 22.33 -20.49 -29.66
C ASP A 23 22.71 -21.14 -28.31
N LYS A 24 22.48 -20.44 -27.18
CA LYS A 24 22.84 -20.89 -25.84
C LYS A 24 21.64 -21.26 -24.98
N ILE A 25 20.44 -20.81 -25.33
CA ILE A 25 19.22 -21.12 -24.59
C ILE A 25 18.52 -22.33 -25.17
N SER A 26 18.02 -23.22 -24.30
CA SER A 26 17.28 -24.43 -24.64
C SER A 26 15.83 -24.43 -24.16
N GLU A 27 15.54 -23.73 -23.05
CA GLU A 27 14.22 -23.70 -22.40
C GLU A 27 13.27 -22.70 -23.04
N SER A 28 13.82 -21.78 -23.86
CA SER A 28 13.07 -20.77 -24.59
C SER A 28 13.63 -20.59 -26.00
N LYS A 29 12.95 -19.75 -26.79
CA LYS A 29 13.35 -19.45 -28.18
C LYS A 29 13.52 -17.96 -28.35
N ILE A 30 14.54 -17.57 -29.12
CA ILE A 30 14.64 -16.26 -29.76
C ILE A 30 14.28 -16.44 -31.23
N GLU A 31 13.34 -15.61 -31.73
CA GLU A 31 12.96 -15.68 -33.14
C GLU A 31 14.13 -15.24 -34.02
N LYS A 32 14.18 -15.76 -35.27
CA LYS A 32 15.21 -15.44 -36.24
C LYS A 32 15.39 -13.95 -36.37
N LEU A 33 16.63 -13.46 -36.30
CA LEU A 33 16.96 -12.05 -36.29
C LEU A 33 18.08 -11.73 -37.27
N TYR A 34 18.12 -10.49 -37.72
CA TYR A 34 19.17 -9.88 -38.50
C TYR A 34 19.32 -8.43 -38.07
N TYR A 35 20.51 -7.96 -37.86
CA TYR A 35 20.77 -6.57 -37.49
C TYR A 35 21.94 -5.97 -38.25
N PHE A 36 21.96 -4.64 -38.31
CA PHE A 36 22.96 -3.86 -38.99
C PHE A 36 23.00 -2.47 -38.34
N SER A 37 24.12 -1.75 -38.52
CA SER A 37 24.27 -0.39 -38.02
C SER A 37 23.66 0.65 -38.98
N VAL A 38 23.41 1.85 -38.48
CA VAL A 38 23.03 3.01 -39.31
C VAL A 38 24.09 3.30 -40.37
N ASN A 39 25.37 3.10 -40.02
CA ASN A 39 26.49 3.30 -40.97
C ASN A 39 26.40 2.29 -42.13
N GLU A 40 26.17 1.01 -41.88
CA GLU A 40 26.01 -0.01 -42.92
C GLU A 40 24.80 0.28 -43.82
N TRP A 41 23.67 0.72 -43.21
CA TRP A 41 22.50 1.14 -43.98
C TRP A 41 22.77 2.31 -44.93
N ASN A 42 23.51 3.29 -44.48
CA ASN A 42 23.88 4.44 -45.29
C ASN A 42 24.88 4.09 -46.40
N TYR A 43 25.71 3.05 -46.14
CA TYR A 43 26.71 2.59 -47.14
C TYR A 43 26.05 1.82 -48.30
N ASP A 44 25.24 0.79 -47.98
CA ASP A 44 24.50 0.04 -49.02
C ASP A 44 23.20 -0.58 -48.46
N ASN A 45 22.11 0.17 -48.59
CA ASN A 45 20.79 -0.31 -48.16
C ASN A 45 20.21 -1.39 -49.11
N THR A 46 20.72 -1.50 -50.34
CA THR A 46 20.21 -2.49 -51.33
C THR A 46 20.61 -3.90 -50.95
N ILE A 47 21.85 -4.11 -50.55
CA ILE A 47 22.36 -5.39 -50.05
C ILE A 47 21.61 -5.78 -48.78
N ILE A 48 21.41 -4.83 -47.86
CA ILE A 48 20.69 -5.08 -46.59
C ILE A 48 19.26 -5.54 -46.90
N LEU A 49 18.52 -4.85 -47.75
CA LEU A 49 17.15 -5.22 -48.14
C LEU A 49 17.09 -6.61 -48.79
N LYS A 50 18.06 -6.94 -49.66
CA LYS A 50 18.17 -8.27 -50.27
C LYS A 50 18.41 -9.35 -49.24
N ASN A 51 19.28 -9.10 -48.26
CA ASN A 51 19.58 -10.02 -47.18
C ASN A 51 18.34 -10.26 -46.28
N ILE A 52 17.60 -9.18 -45.91
CA ILE A 52 16.35 -9.30 -45.11
C ILE A 52 15.36 -10.18 -45.89
N SER A 53 15.10 -9.92 -47.16
CA SER A 53 14.15 -10.71 -47.95
C SER A 53 14.56 -12.17 -48.05
N LYS A 54 15.87 -12.45 -48.24
CA LYS A 54 16.41 -13.83 -48.28
C LYS A 54 16.30 -14.54 -46.93
N ILE A 55 16.60 -13.86 -45.83
CA ILE A 55 16.61 -14.41 -44.49
C ILE A 55 15.21 -14.75 -44.01
N PHE A 56 14.24 -13.89 -44.25
CA PHE A 56 12.91 -14.03 -43.70
C PHE A 56 11.85 -14.67 -44.62
N SER A 57 12.19 -14.86 -45.90
CA SER A 57 11.37 -15.63 -46.87
C SER A 57 9.88 -15.35 -46.79
N ASN A 58 9.46 -14.10 -47.06
CA ASN A 58 8.07 -13.63 -47.06
C ASN A 58 7.32 -13.71 -45.72
N ASN A 59 8.03 -13.82 -44.59
CA ASN A 59 7.39 -13.73 -43.28
C ASN A 59 7.18 -12.26 -42.87
N LEU A 60 6.21 -12.05 -41.97
CA LEU A 60 6.09 -10.78 -41.28
C LEU A 60 7.26 -10.60 -40.32
N VAL A 61 7.82 -9.40 -40.27
CA VAL A 61 8.91 -9.01 -39.38
C VAL A 61 8.51 -7.81 -38.52
N ILE A 62 9.20 -7.69 -37.38
CA ILE A 62 9.21 -6.49 -36.57
C ILE A 62 10.56 -5.78 -36.75
N ILE A 63 10.55 -4.47 -36.96
CA ILE A 63 11.74 -3.62 -37.04
C ILE A 63 11.81 -2.84 -35.73
N ARG A 64 12.93 -2.98 -35.01
CA ARG A 64 13.11 -2.41 -33.68
C ARG A 64 14.39 -1.59 -33.63
N SER A 65 14.36 -0.54 -32.83
CA SER A 65 15.58 0.14 -32.39
C SER A 65 16.48 -0.78 -31.58
N SER A 66 17.78 -0.55 -31.66
CA SER A 66 18.82 -1.20 -30.88
C SER A 66 20.00 -0.23 -30.73
N ALA A 67 19.75 0.88 -30.04
CA ALA A 67 20.76 1.92 -29.84
C ALA A 67 21.92 1.41 -28.97
N MET A 68 23.12 1.90 -29.26
CA MET A 68 24.31 1.59 -28.47
C MET A 68 24.16 2.23 -27.08
N GLY A 69 24.21 1.40 -26.05
CA GLY A 69 24.06 1.83 -24.66
C GLY A 69 22.61 1.92 -24.14
N GLU A 70 21.58 1.65 -24.98
CA GLU A 70 20.15 1.62 -24.59
C GLU A 70 19.89 0.64 -23.43
N ASP A 71 20.54 -0.51 -23.44
CA ASP A 71 20.43 -1.56 -22.43
C ASP A 71 21.63 -1.58 -21.47
N SER A 72 22.23 -0.41 -21.18
CA SER A 72 23.37 -0.31 -20.26
C SER A 72 22.97 -0.29 -18.80
N ILE A 73 23.92 -0.59 -17.89
CA ILE A 73 23.70 -0.65 -16.44
C ILE A 73 23.35 0.72 -15.83
N ASP A 74 23.83 1.80 -16.44
CA ASP A 74 23.74 3.15 -15.86
C ASP A 74 22.53 3.96 -16.34
N LYS A 75 21.90 3.56 -17.45
CA LYS A 75 20.70 4.21 -18.01
C LYS A 75 19.75 3.15 -18.57
N SER A 76 18.51 3.17 -18.09
CA SER A 76 17.41 2.42 -18.71
C SER A 76 16.52 3.41 -19.48
N GLU A 77 16.61 3.38 -20.80
CA GLU A 77 15.80 4.21 -21.70
C GLU A 77 14.60 3.44 -22.26
N ALA A 78 13.95 2.67 -21.39
CA ALA A 78 12.80 1.85 -21.76
C ALA A 78 11.67 2.68 -22.39
N GLY A 79 11.23 2.25 -23.60
CA GLY A 79 10.12 2.89 -24.31
C GLY A 79 10.47 4.17 -25.07
N ASN A 80 11.74 4.60 -25.07
CA ASN A 80 12.15 5.84 -25.72
C ASN A 80 12.21 5.74 -27.24
N TYR A 81 12.37 4.53 -27.81
CA TYR A 81 12.56 4.34 -29.23
C TYR A 81 11.46 3.50 -29.89
N LEU A 82 11.34 3.67 -31.22
CA LEU A 82 10.25 3.13 -32.01
C LEU A 82 10.42 1.62 -32.32
N SER A 83 9.29 0.90 -32.36
CA SER A 83 9.21 -0.46 -32.93
C SER A 83 8.05 -0.51 -33.94
N ILE A 84 8.29 -1.12 -35.11
CA ILE A 84 7.30 -1.21 -36.20
C ILE A 84 7.00 -2.68 -36.45
N GLN A 85 5.76 -3.07 -36.17
CA GLN A 85 5.29 -4.45 -36.29
C GLN A 85 4.66 -4.71 -37.67
N LYS A 86 4.49 -5.99 -37.98
CA LYS A 86 3.76 -6.50 -39.15
C LYS A 86 4.28 -5.98 -40.48
N VAL A 87 5.61 -5.80 -40.58
CA VAL A 87 6.25 -5.39 -41.84
C VAL A 87 6.45 -6.63 -42.71
N ASP A 88 5.96 -6.57 -43.94
CA ASP A 88 6.15 -7.63 -44.92
C ASP A 88 7.60 -7.65 -45.44
N SER A 89 8.35 -8.73 -45.16
CA SER A 89 9.75 -8.88 -45.55
C SER A 89 9.97 -9.02 -47.06
N SER A 90 8.94 -9.24 -47.87
CA SER A 90 9.01 -9.25 -49.33
C SER A 90 8.98 -7.85 -49.94
N SER A 91 8.34 -6.90 -49.23
CA SER A 91 8.16 -5.53 -49.70
C SER A 91 9.37 -4.64 -49.34
N LYS A 92 10.28 -4.48 -50.28
CA LYS A 92 11.45 -3.58 -50.10
C LYS A 92 11.06 -2.17 -49.72
N GLN A 93 9.93 -1.63 -50.22
CA GLN A 93 9.45 -0.30 -49.89
C GLN A 93 8.97 -0.20 -48.43
N LYS A 94 8.20 -1.18 -47.94
CA LYS A 94 7.74 -1.21 -46.53
C LYS A 94 8.90 -1.36 -45.56
N LEU A 95 9.89 -2.21 -45.89
CA LEU A 95 11.11 -2.36 -45.12
C LEU A 95 11.90 -1.05 -45.06
N ARG A 96 12.16 -0.42 -46.21
CA ARG A 96 12.88 0.88 -46.29
C ARG A 96 12.19 1.95 -45.47
N ASN A 97 10.88 2.10 -45.62
CA ASN A 97 10.10 3.08 -44.86
C ASN A 97 10.16 2.81 -43.36
N GLY A 98 10.04 1.53 -42.93
CA GLY A 98 10.15 1.15 -41.53
C GLY A 98 11.54 1.45 -40.94
N ILE A 99 12.62 1.05 -41.67
CA ILE A 99 13.99 1.30 -41.23
C ILE A 99 14.28 2.79 -41.10
N ASN A 100 13.89 3.58 -42.10
CA ASN A 100 14.10 5.03 -42.07
C ASN A 100 13.33 5.73 -40.93
N LYS A 101 12.13 5.24 -40.56
CA LYS A 101 11.42 5.74 -39.38
C LYS A 101 12.17 5.45 -38.08
N ILE A 102 12.81 4.28 -37.96
CA ILE A 102 13.64 3.95 -36.79
C ILE A 102 14.88 4.88 -36.76
N ILE A 103 15.57 5.07 -37.88
CA ILE A 103 16.73 5.96 -37.94
C ILE A 103 16.34 7.41 -37.59
N LYS A 104 15.20 7.89 -38.10
CA LYS A 104 14.67 9.21 -37.74
C LYS A 104 14.40 9.34 -36.25
N SER A 105 13.88 8.28 -35.60
CA SER A 105 13.61 8.28 -34.13
C SER A 105 14.90 8.41 -33.30
N TYR A 106 16.07 8.01 -33.82
CA TYR A 106 17.35 8.26 -33.16
C TYR A 106 17.72 9.74 -33.22
N ALA A 107 17.55 10.36 -34.39
CA ALA A 107 17.83 11.80 -34.59
C ALA A 107 16.93 12.69 -33.70
N GLU A 108 15.66 12.37 -33.61
CA GLU A 108 14.69 13.08 -32.75
C GLU A 108 15.02 13.03 -31.24
N LYS A 109 15.91 12.13 -30.84
CA LYS A 109 16.38 11.96 -29.44
C LYS A 109 17.83 12.41 -29.25
N ASP A 110 18.36 13.22 -30.15
CA ASP A 110 19.76 13.70 -30.18
C ASP A 110 20.82 12.57 -30.15
N ASN A 111 20.43 11.35 -30.58
CA ASN A 111 21.30 10.18 -30.61
C ASN A 111 21.71 9.83 -32.05
N ASN A 112 22.53 10.69 -32.69
CA ASN A 112 22.99 10.54 -34.07
C ASN A 112 24.21 9.59 -34.21
N ASN A 113 24.37 8.62 -33.32
CA ASN A 113 25.49 7.69 -33.38
C ASN A 113 25.32 6.70 -34.53
N LEU A 114 26.22 6.76 -35.52
CA LEU A 114 26.22 5.86 -36.68
C LEU A 114 26.43 4.37 -36.34
N LYS A 115 26.90 4.06 -35.14
CA LYS A 115 26.99 2.69 -34.59
C LYS A 115 25.69 2.16 -34.03
N ASN A 116 24.64 2.99 -33.90
CA ASN A 116 23.31 2.53 -33.51
C ASN A 116 22.82 1.46 -34.48
N GLN A 117 22.24 0.39 -33.95
CA GLN A 117 21.80 -0.76 -34.73
C GLN A 117 20.30 -0.72 -34.98
N ILE A 118 19.89 -1.29 -36.09
CA ILE A 118 18.50 -1.61 -36.41
C ILE A 118 18.37 -3.13 -36.36
N LEU A 119 17.43 -3.63 -35.53
CA LEU A 119 17.11 -5.04 -35.37
C LEU A 119 15.85 -5.38 -36.18
N VAL A 120 16.00 -6.30 -37.15
CA VAL A 120 14.88 -6.93 -37.87
C VAL A 120 14.72 -8.33 -37.34
N GLN A 121 13.55 -8.65 -36.83
CA GLN A 121 13.27 -9.95 -36.21
C GLN A 121 11.99 -10.53 -36.79
N LYS A 122 11.95 -11.88 -36.98
CA LYS A 122 10.71 -12.56 -37.38
C LYS A 122 9.62 -12.28 -36.35
N GLN A 123 8.44 -11.86 -36.83
CA GLN A 123 7.33 -11.57 -35.92
C GLN A 123 6.83 -12.86 -35.28
N ALA A 124 6.78 -12.92 -33.96
CA ALA A 124 6.21 -14.02 -33.23
C ALA A 124 4.70 -14.10 -33.49
N THR A 125 4.20 -15.31 -33.70
CA THR A 125 2.78 -15.56 -33.97
C THR A 125 2.16 -16.43 -32.87
N ASN A 126 0.82 -16.42 -32.79
CA ASN A 126 0.05 -17.23 -31.83
C ASN A 126 0.38 -16.99 -30.36
N ILE A 127 0.82 -15.80 -30.01
CA ILE A 127 1.05 -15.39 -28.62
C ILE A 127 -0.31 -15.28 -27.91
N ILE A 128 -0.41 -15.91 -26.74
CA ILE A 128 -1.61 -15.89 -25.87
C ILE A 128 -1.37 -15.14 -24.56
N THR A 129 -0.11 -15.04 -24.13
CA THR A 129 0.30 -14.23 -22.98
C THR A 129 1.60 -13.51 -23.36
N SER A 130 1.69 -12.23 -23.06
CA SER A 130 2.92 -11.46 -23.21
C SER A 130 3.16 -10.64 -21.95
N GLY A 131 4.41 -10.26 -21.70
CA GLY A 131 4.72 -9.49 -20.52
C GLY A 131 6.20 -9.28 -20.29
N VAL A 132 6.47 -8.76 -19.09
CA VAL A 132 7.81 -8.49 -18.59
C VAL A 132 8.01 -9.23 -17.27
N ILE A 133 9.15 -9.90 -17.11
CA ILE A 133 9.56 -10.49 -15.85
C ILE A 133 10.81 -9.80 -15.32
N PHE A 134 10.69 -9.22 -14.14
CA PHE A 134 11.83 -8.75 -13.35
C PHE A 134 12.30 -9.87 -12.43
N THR A 135 13.58 -10.14 -12.43
CA THR A 135 14.14 -11.25 -11.63
C THR A 135 14.29 -10.91 -10.16
N LYS A 136 14.21 -9.62 -9.80
CA LYS A 136 14.08 -9.08 -8.44
C LYS A 136 13.17 -7.86 -8.43
N SER A 137 12.70 -7.45 -7.26
CA SER A 137 11.94 -6.20 -7.12
C SER A 137 12.84 -4.98 -7.33
N ILE A 138 12.34 -4.00 -8.09
CA ILE A 138 13.06 -2.76 -8.43
C ILE A 138 13.41 -1.95 -7.18
N ASN A 139 12.51 -1.89 -6.21
CA ASN A 139 12.62 -1.01 -5.04
C ASN A 139 13.34 -1.65 -3.84
N THR A 140 13.25 -2.96 -3.65
CA THR A 140 13.67 -3.63 -2.42
C THR A 140 14.68 -4.75 -2.63
N GLU A 141 15.07 -5.07 -3.87
CA GLU A 141 15.86 -6.27 -4.22
C GLU A 141 15.26 -7.58 -3.64
N SER A 142 13.97 -7.58 -3.32
CA SER A 142 13.35 -8.74 -2.70
C SER A 142 13.44 -9.97 -3.60
N SER A 143 13.58 -11.14 -2.96
CA SER A 143 13.82 -12.41 -3.64
C SER A 143 12.55 -12.98 -4.32
N TYR A 144 11.90 -12.18 -5.17
CA TYR A 144 10.73 -12.59 -5.95
C TYR A 144 10.93 -12.29 -7.43
N TYR A 145 10.49 -13.21 -8.29
CA TYR A 145 10.20 -12.90 -9.68
C TYR A 145 8.92 -12.05 -9.73
N LEU A 146 8.98 -10.90 -10.35
CA LEU A 146 7.82 -10.04 -10.59
C LEU A 146 7.43 -10.15 -12.06
N ILE A 147 6.27 -10.73 -12.34
CA ILE A 147 5.75 -10.94 -13.69
C ILE A 147 4.57 -9.99 -13.88
N ASN A 148 4.72 -9.03 -14.79
CA ASN A 148 3.65 -8.18 -15.28
C ASN A 148 3.24 -8.71 -16.65
N TYR A 149 1.97 -9.08 -16.85
CA TYR A 149 1.53 -9.78 -18.03
C TYR A 149 0.10 -9.43 -18.46
N ASP A 150 -0.16 -9.66 -19.74
CA ASP A 150 -1.48 -9.58 -20.35
C ASP A 150 -1.79 -10.89 -21.06
N ASP A 151 -3.00 -11.42 -20.88
CA ASP A 151 -3.56 -12.60 -21.56
C ASP A 151 -4.35 -12.19 -22.83
N GLY A 152 -3.97 -11.09 -23.46
CA GLY A 152 -4.57 -10.58 -24.69
C GLY A 152 -3.77 -10.90 -25.94
N LYS A 153 -4.34 -10.54 -27.12
CA LYS A 153 -3.69 -10.69 -28.43
C LYS A 153 -2.65 -9.58 -28.71
N ASN A 154 -2.60 -8.52 -27.91
CA ASN A 154 -1.69 -7.38 -28.10
C ASN A 154 -0.42 -7.60 -27.28
N THR A 155 0.71 -7.75 -27.98
CA THR A 155 2.02 -7.96 -27.34
C THR A 155 2.62 -6.69 -26.73
N ASP A 156 2.00 -5.52 -26.94
CA ASP A 156 2.55 -4.20 -26.56
C ASP A 156 1.85 -3.55 -25.37
N SER A 157 0.74 -4.13 -24.86
CA SER A 157 -0.08 -3.51 -23.82
C SER A 157 0.72 -3.26 -22.53
N VAL A 158 1.52 -4.24 -22.10
CA VAL A 158 2.32 -4.14 -20.88
C VAL A 158 3.50 -3.18 -21.03
N THR A 159 4.16 -3.17 -22.20
CA THR A 159 5.31 -2.28 -22.49
C THR A 159 4.89 -0.82 -22.68
N LYS A 160 3.63 -0.56 -23.02
CA LYS A 160 3.05 0.80 -23.10
C LYS A 160 2.53 1.33 -21.78
N GLY A 161 2.66 0.58 -20.68
CA GLY A 161 2.19 1.00 -19.34
C GLY A 161 0.67 0.85 -19.15
N GLU A 162 -0.03 0.15 -20.05
CA GLU A 162 -1.42 -0.23 -19.82
C GLU A 162 -1.49 -1.25 -18.68
N VAL A 163 -2.55 -1.17 -17.88
CA VAL A 163 -2.72 -1.95 -16.65
C VAL A 163 -2.74 -3.45 -16.95
N GLY A 164 -1.67 -4.16 -16.58
CA GLY A 164 -1.55 -5.60 -16.70
C GLY A 164 -1.78 -6.35 -15.39
N ASN A 165 -1.94 -7.67 -15.49
CA ASN A 165 -1.96 -8.53 -14.31
C ASN A 165 -0.55 -8.66 -13.73
N ILE A 166 -0.44 -8.66 -12.39
CA ILE A 166 0.84 -8.80 -11.71
C ILE A 166 0.82 -10.04 -10.83
N ILE A 167 1.86 -10.89 -10.98
CA ILE A 167 2.11 -12.00 -10.07
C ILE A 167 3.56 -11.94 -9.58
N LYS A 168 3.75 -12.18 -8.27
CA LYS A 168 5.07 -12.35 -7.67
C LYS A 168 5.27 -13.80 -7.25
N ILE A 169 6.43 -14.37 -7.56
CA ILE A 169 6.77 -15.76 -7.23
C ILE A 169 8.11 -15.76 -6.50
N PHE A 170 8.14 -16.32 -5.28
CA PHE A 170 9.35 -16.40 -4.48
C PHE A 170 10.42 -17.25 -5.21
N ARG A 171 11.63 -16.71 -5.35
CA ARG A 171 12.70 -17.34 -6.16
C ARG A 171 13.13 -18.71 -5.67
N TYR A 172 13.00 -18.98 -4.39
CA TYR A 172 13.44 -20.23 -3.75
C TYR A 172 12.29 -21.18 -3.42
N ILE A 173 11.13 -20.96 -4.01
CA ILE A 173 9.98 -21.88 -3.93
C ILE A 173 10.32 -23.25 -4.54
N LYS A 174 9.74 -24.32 -4.00
CA LYS A 174 9.84 -25.64 -4.62
C LYS A 174 9.26 -25.60 -6.04
N PHE A 175 9.99 -26.10 -7.03
CA PHE A 175 9.57 -26.03 -8.44
C PHE A 175 8.20 -26.68 -8.70
N SER A 176 7.86 -27.75 -7.95
CA SER A 176 6.53 -28.37 -7.99
C SER A 176 5.39 -27.41 -7.62
N SER A 177 5.63 -26.45 -6.75
CA SER A 177 4.64 -25.48 -6.25
C SER A 177 4.42 -24.26 -7.17
N ILE A 178 5.28 -24.08 -8.18
CA ILE A 178 5.09 -23.00 -9.18
C ILE A 178 3.84 -23.32 -10.02
N PRO A 179 2.94 -22.35 -10.25
CA PRO A 179 1.76 -22.55 -11.11
C PRO A 179 2.16 -23.01 -12.51
N LYS A 180 1.40 -23.98 -13.07
CA LYS A 180 1.73 -24.65 -14.36
C LYS A 180 2.03 -23.66 -15.48
N LYS A 181 1.29 -22.55 -15.55
CA LYS A 181 1.46 -21.48 -16.54
C LYS A 181 2.88 -20.89 -16.52
N TRP A 182 3.48 -20.72 -15.33
CA TRP A 182 4.74 -20.02 -15.15
C TRP A 182 5.99 -20.91 -15.04
N LYS A 183 5.80 -22.24 -14.92
CA LYS A 183 6.94 -23.17 -14.75
C LYS A 183 7.99 -23.06 -15.85
N LYS A 184 7.55 -23.08 -17.12
CA LYS A 184 8.48 -22.98 -18.25
C LYS A 184 9.16 -21.60 -18.32
N LEU A 185 8.41 -20.51 -18.07
CA LEU A 185 8.98 -19.16 -18.04
C LEU A 185 10.07 -19.06 -16.96
N ILE A 186 9.78 -19.50 -15.74
CA ILE A 186 10.77 -19.44 -14.64
C ILE A 186 12.01 -20.27 -14.97
N LYS A 187 11.84 -21.46 -15.59
CA LYS A 187 12.97 -22.30 -16.02
C LYS A 187 13.82 -21.61 -17.07
N SER A 188 13.19 -20.99 -18.07
CA SER A 188 13.87 -20.18 -19.11
C SER A 188 14.64 -19.01 -18.52
N VAL A 189 14.04 -18.29 -17.58
CA VAL A 189 14.69 -17.16 -16.91
C VAL A 189 15.90 -17.62 -16.09
N GLN A 190 15.78 -18.73 -15.35
CA GLN A 190 16.89 -19.30 -14.58
C GLN A 190 18.04 -19.78 -15.48
N GLU A 191 17.74 -20.27 -16.68
CA GLU A 191 18.76 -20.61 -17.69
C GLU A 191 19.49 -19.33 -18.16
N ILE A 192 18.76 -18.28 -18.51
CA ILE A 192 19.34 -17.01 -18.94
C ILE A 192 20.21 -16.42 -17.84
N GLU A 193 19.74 -16.37 -16.58
CA GLU A 193 20.52 -15.90 -15.42
C GLU A 193 21.87 -16.63 -15.29
N LYS A 194 21.89 -17.94 -15.52
CA LYS A 194 23.12 -18.76 -15.48
C LYS A 194 24.07 -18.40 -16.61
N ILE A 195 23.54 -18.22 -17.83
CA ILE A 195 24.32 -17.89 -19.03
C ILE A 195 24.97 -16.50 -18.90
N VAL A 196 24.18 -15.49 -18.50
CA VAL A 196 24.67 -14.09 -18.37
C VAL A 196 25.33 -13.83 -17.00
N LYS A 197 25.29 -14.79 -16.07
CA LYS A 197 25.92 -14.73 -14.74
C LYS A 197 25.44 -13.59 -13.85
N THR A 198 24.17 -13.20 -13.98
CA THR A 198 23.50 -12.23 -13.10
C THR A 198 22.07 -12.63 -12.85
N ASP A 199 21.54 -12.26 -11.67
CA ASP A 199 20.16 -12.43 -11.25
C ASP A 199 19.40 -11.10 -11.17
N LEU A 200 19.92 -10.06 -11.86
CA LEU A 200 19.35 -8.72 -11.97
C LEU A 200 18.96 -8.45 -13.43
N LEU A 201 17.86 -9.02 -13.87
CA LEU A 201 17.40 -8.95 -15.24
C LEU A 201 15.95 -8.46 -15.35
N ASP A 202 15.70 -7.77 -16.43
CA ASP A 202 14.43 -7.38 -16.99
C ASP A 202 14.28 -8.09 -18.34
N ILE A 203 13.28 -8.98 -18.47
CA ILE A 203 13.12 -9.85 -19.64
C ILE A 203 11.71 -9.69 -20.19
N GLU A 204 11.62 -9.25 -21.45
CA GLU A 204 10.38 -9.25 -22.22
C GLU A 204 10.13 -10.64 -22.83
N PHE A 205 8.93 -11.17 -22.64
CA PHE A 205 8.59 -12.53 -23.09
C PHE A 205 7.22 -12.62 -23.74
N GLY A 206 7.04 -13.69 -24.52
CA GLY A 206 5.74 -14.17 -24.99
C GLY A 206 5.58 -15.66 -24.72
N ILE A 207 4.35 -16.10 -24.51
CA ILE A 207 3.95 -17.50 -24.40
C ILE A 207 3.01 -17.80 -25.56
N ASP A 208 3.35 -18.77 -26.41
CA ASP A 208 2.49 -19.18 -27.52
C ASP A 208 1.43 -20.22 -27.09
N ARG A 209 0.52 -20.55 -28.00
CA ARG A 209 -0.54 -21.55 -27.78
C ARG A 209 -0.01 -22.94 -27.40
N ASN A 210 1.22 -23.28 -27.79
CA ASN A 210 1.89 -24.54 -27.47
C ASN A 210 2.68 -24.46 -26.15
N ASN A 211 2.47 -23.38 -25.36
CA ASN A 211 3.19 -23.11 -24.12
C ASN A 211 4.72 -23.05 -24.30
N LYS A 212 5.18 -22.54 -25.47
CA LYS A 212 6.59 -22.26 -25.75
C LYS A 212 6.89 -20.83 -25.37
N ILE A 213 8.03 -20.63 -24.70
CA ILE A 213 8.49 -19.31 -24.27
C ILE A 213 9.30 -18.69 -25.40
N ILE A 214 8.98 -17.44 -25.75
CA ILE A 214 9.69 -16.62 -26.73
C ILE A 214 10.25 -15.42 -25.99
N ILE A 215 11.56 -15.18 -26.13
CA ILE A 215 12.24 -14.04 -25.52
C ILE A 215 12.32 -12.90 -26.54
N PHE A 216 11.82 -11.72 -26.18
CA PHE A 216 11.81 -10.53 -27.01
C PHE A 216 12.94 -9.56 -26.68
N GLN A 217 13.35 -9.49 -25.41
CA GLN A 217 14.43 -8.65 -24.93
C GLN A 217 14.96 -9.17 -23.60
N VAL A 218 16.25 -8.96 -23.35
CA VAL A 218 16.91 -9.19 -22.05
C VAL A 218 17.82 -8.01 -21.78
N ARG A 219 17.63 -7.35 -20.63
CA ARG A 219 18.45 -6.22 -20.22
C ARG A 219 18.78 -6.28 -18.71
N PRO A 220 19.82 -5.58 -18.25
CA PRO A 220 20.10 -5.45 -16.84
C PRO A 220 18.97 -4.69 -16.14
N LEU A 221 18.58 -5.14 -14.95
CA LEU A 221 17.66 -4.42 -14.10
C LEU A 221 18.43 -3.30 -13.38
N THR A 222 18.04 -2.05 -13.64
CA THR A 222 18.59 -0.88 -12.94
C THR A 222 17.86 -0.75 -11.60
N ILE A 223 18.54 -1.06 -10.50
CA ILE A 223 17.99 -0.93 -9.15
C ILE A 223 18.44 0.42 -8.59
N LEU A 224 17.50 1.18 -8.05
CA LEU A 224 17.81 2.37 -7.23
C LEU A 224 18.59 1.91 -6.01
N LYS A 225 19.91 2.13 -6.04
CA LYS A 225 20.83 1.65 -5.00
C LYS A 225 20.53 2.35 -3.67
N ASN A 226 19.93 1.66 -2.74
CA ASN A 226 20.01 2.04 -1.33
C ASN A 226 21.48 1.90 -0.88
N ASN A 227 22.05 2.97 -0.38
CA ASN A 227 23.47 3.03 0.04
C ASN A 227 23.84 2.01 1.13
N GLU A 228 22.86 1.44 1.83
CA GLU A 228 23.05 0.42 2.88
C GLU A 228 23.47 -0.96 2.35
N ILE A 229 23.17 -1.28 1.07
CA ILE A 229 23.44 -2.62 0.49
C ILE A 229 24.82 -2.72 -0.16
N LYS A 230 25.47 -1.58 -0.43
CA LYS A 230 26.81 -1.56 -1.07
C LYS A 230 27.94 -2.25 -0.28
N ASN A 231 27.76 -2.53 1.00
CA ASN A 231 28.82 -3.00 1.90
C ASN A 231 28.77 -4.50 2.23
N LEU A 232 27.84 -5.27 1.65
CA LEU A 232 27.73 -6.71 1.95
C LEU A 232 28.75 -7.54 1.15
N LYS A 233 29.62 -8.27 1.85
CA LYS A 233 30.59 -9.20 1.26
C LYS A 233 29.91 -10.46 0.72
N ASN A 234 30.52 -11.15 -0.24
CA ASN A 234 29.95 -12.35 -0.93
C ASN A 234 29.49 -13.49 0.02
N ASN A 235 30.06 -13.63 1.21
CA ASN A 235 29.61 -14.60 2.22
C ASN A 235 28.28 -14.20 2.87
N GLU A 236 27.95 -12.92 2.90
CA GLU A 236 26.70 -12.40 3.45
C GLU A 236 25.53 -12.64 2.49
N ILE A 237 25.77 -12.58 1.17
CA ILE A 237 24.76 -12.88 0.14
C ILE A 237 24.31 -14.37 0.22
N LYS A 238 25.24 -15.30 0.49
CA LYS A 238 24.93 -16.73 0.67
C LYS A 238 24.11 -16.97 1.94
N ASN A 239 24.40 -16.23 2.99
CA ASN A 239 23.62 -16.21 4.24
C ASN A 239 22.24 -15.58 4.05
N LEU A 240 22.08 -14.57 3.18
CA LEU A 240 20.82 -13.92 2.90
C LEU A 240 19.78 -14.89 2.30
N LYS A 241 20.18 -15.76 1.36
CA LYS A 241 19.28 -16.79 0.80
C LYS A 241 18.69 -17.68 1.91
N ASN A 242 19.56 -18.25 2.74
CA ASN A 242 19.14 -19.15 3.82
C ASN A 242 18.29 -18.40 4.87
N ASN A 243 18.63 -17.15 5.16
CA ASN A 243 17.88 -16.33 6.08
C ASN A 243 16.50 -15.93 5.53
N SER A 244 16.40 -15.63 4.23
CA SER A 244 15.09 -15.34 3.58
C SER A 244 14.16 -16.54 3.63
N ILE A 245 14.66 -17.74 3.37
CA ILE A 245 13.89 -19.00 3.48
C ILE A 245 13.43 -19.22 4.93
N LYS A 246 14.34 -19.09 5.90
CA LYS A 246 14.02 -19.24 7.34
C LYS A 246 12.98 -18.23 7.78
N LEU A 247 13.11 -16.98 7.34
CA LEU A 247 12.17 -15.91 7.66
C LEU A 247 10.78 -16.19 7.07
N LEU A 248 10.72 -16.61 5.81
CA LEU A 248 9.47 -16.99 5.15
C LEU A 248 8.77 -18.13 5.90
N GLU A 249 9.49 -19.21 6.24
CA GLU A 249 8.95 -20.34 6.99
C GLU A 249 8.50 -19.96 8.42
N LYS A 250 9.23 -19.05 9.09
CA LYS A 250 8.82 -18.48 10.37
C LYS A 250 7.47 -17.75 10.24
N ASN A 251 7.31 -16.90 9.23
CA ASN A 251 6.08 -16.15 8.99
C ASN A 251 4.91 -17.09 8.63
N LYS A 252 5.13 -18.12 7.82
CA LYS A 252 4.11 -19.14 7.53
C LYS A 252 3.65 -19.88 8.78
N LYS A 253 4.59 -20.26 9.65
CA LYS A 253 4.25 -20.91 10.93
C LYS A 253 3.43 -19.98 11.83
N SER A 254 3.81 -18.71 11.91
CA SER A 254 3.06 -17.69 12.65
C SER A 254 1.65 -17.52 12.09
N PHE A 255 1.51 -17.41 10.78
CA PHE A 255 0.22 -17.33 10.09
C PHE A 255 -0.69 -18.52 10.43
N LEU A 256 -0.19 -19.75 10.30
CA LEU A 256 -0.97 -20.96 10.61
C LEU A 256 -1.37 -21.05 12.08
N LYS A 257 -0.52 -20.57 12.99
CA LYS A 257 -0.84 -20.51 14.43
C LYS A 257 -1.98 -19.53 14.69
N LEU A 258 -1.88 -18.32 14.14
CA LEU A 258 -2.89 -17.27 14.31
C LEU A 258 -4.22 -17.66 13.64
N GLN A 259 -4.17 -18.30 12.48
CA GLN A 259 -5.37 -18.72 11.75
C GLN A 259 -6.19 -19.78 12.52
N LYS A 260 -5.57 -20.60 13.37
CA LYS A 260 -6.21 -21.68 14.14
C LYS A 260 -6.63 -21.25 15.55
N SER A 261 -6.06 -20.21 16.07
CA SER A 261 -6.14 -19.84 17.49
C SER A 261 -7.20 -18.78 17.74
N SER A 262 -8.49 -19.10 17.58
CA SER A 262 -9.46 -18.09 17.91
C SER A 262 -10.67 -18.62 18.65
N SER A 263 -11.02 -17.97 19.77
CA SER A 263 -12.32 -18.02 20.42
C SER A 263 -13.38 -17.20 19.66
N LEU A 264 -13.01 -16.62 18.52
CA LEU A 264 -13.85 -15.73 17.73
C LEU A 264 -14.85 -16.52 16.88
N ILE A 265 -15.99 -15.90 16.61
CA ILE A 265 -17.00 -16.43 15.69
C ILE A 265 -16.44 -16.46 14.26
N GLY A 266 -16.68 -17.56 13.54
CA GLY A 266 -16.17 -17.81 12.19
C GLY A 266 -15.12 -18.92 12.15
N LYS A 267 -14.89 -19.50 10.94
CA LYS A 267 -14.04 -20.69 10.82
C LYS A 267 -12.55 -20.40 10.80
N ASN A 268 -12.14 -19.41 10.01
CA ASN A 268 -10.73 -19.05 9.82
C ASN A 268 -10.60 -17.55 9.58
N THR A 269 -9.53 -16.95 10.08
CA THR A 269 -9.23 -15.56 9.77
C THR A 269 -8.43 -15.43 8.47
N VAL A 270 -8.51 -14.24 7.88
CA VAL A 270 -7.58 -13.70 6.87
C VAL A 270 -6.96 -12.43 7.42
N PHE A 271 -5.87 -11.98 6.83
CA PHE A 271 -5.15 -10.79 7.30
C PHE A 271 -5.06 -9.76 6.19
N SER A 272 -5.47 -8.52 6.46
CA SER A 272 -5.47 -7.42 5.50
C SER A 272 -4.73 -6.21 6.05
N ASP A 273 -3.97 -5.52 5.18
CA ASP A 273 -3.25 -4.30 5.54
C ASP A 273 -4.10 -3.03 5.44
N MET A 274 -5.26 -3.11 4.77
CA MET A 274 -6.16 -1.98 4.50
C MET A 274 -7.53 -2.09 5.17
N CYS A 275 -7.87 -3.26 5.74
CA CYS A 275 -9.13 -3.42 6.49
C CYS A 275 -9.16 -2.52 7.72
N ASP A 276 -10.38 -2.15 8.13
CA ASP A 276 -10.64 -1.43 9.37
C ASP A 276 -9.85 -0.11 9.45
N TRP A 277 -9.08 0.10 10.50
CA TRP A 277 -8.28 1.30 10.70
C TRP A 277 -6.92 1.26 9.97
N ASN A 278 -6.91 0.73 8.79
CA ASN A 278 -5.92 0.85 7.73
C ASN A 278 -4.47 1.14 8.17
N PRO A 279 -3.77 0.18 8.81
CA PRO A 279 -2.42 0.41 9.29
C PRO A 279 -1.43 0.74 8.16
N ALA A 280 -1.64 0.20 6.95
CA ALA A 280 -0.75 0.45 5.83
C ALA A 280 -0.74 1.91 5.39
N GLU A 281 -1.87 2.62 5.51
CA GLU A 281 -1.97 4.05 5.20
C GLU A 281 -1.44 4.93 6.35
N ILE A 282 -1.71 4.55 7.60
CA ILE A 282 -1.41 5.40 8.75
C ILE A 282 0.06 5.32 9.18
N ILE A 283 0.64 4.12 9.20
CA ILE A 283 2.03 3.89 9.61
C ILE A 283 2.91 3.30 8.49
N GLY A 284 2.34 3.05 7.31
CA GLY A 284 3.04 2.52 6.15
C GLY A 284 3.18 1.00 6.13
N ASN A 285 3.64 0.49 4.97
CA ASN A 285 3.82 -0.94 4.74
C ASN A 285 5.05 -1.54 5.46
N ASN A 286 6.02 -0.71 5.84
CA ASN A 286 7.24 -1.11 6.56
C ASN A 286 7.55 -0.10 7.66
N PRO A 287 6.67 0.06 8.66
CA PRO A 287 6.85 1.03 9.73
C PRO A 287 8.09 0.70 10.56
N ASN A 288 8.68 1.72 11.18
CA ASN A 288 9.65 1.48 12.23
C ASN A 288 8.99 0.77 13.42
N LEU A 289 9.77 0.14 14.26
CA LEU A 289 9.23 -0.63 15.37
C LEU A 289 8.52 0.26 16.40
N LEU A 290 8.98 1.51 16.57
CA LEU A 290 8.34 2.49 17.44
C LEU A 290 6.96 2.86 16.90
N ASP A 291 6.85 3.23 15.61
CA ASP A 291 5.60 3.60 14.96
C ASP A 291 4.56 2.48 15.06
N TYR A 292 4.99 1.24 14.73
CA TYR A 292 4.16 0.05 14.87
C TYR A 292 3.65 -0.14 16.31
N SER A 293 4.55 -0.07 17.28
CA SER A 293 4.20 -0.35 18.68
C SER A 293 3.37 0.75 19.32
N LEU A 294 3.56 2.02 18.94
CA LEU A 294 2.71 3.14 19.36
C LEU A 294 1.30 3.01 18.78
N TYR A 295 1.21 2.70 17.48
CA TYR A 295 -0.09 2.50 16.84
C TYR A 295 -0.85 1.31 17.43
N ASP A 296 -0.14 0.20 17.69
CA ASP A 296 -0.71 -0.95 18.38
C ASP A 296 -1.17 -0.58 19.79
N TYR A 297 -0.33 0.09 20.59
CA TYR A 297 -0.60 0.48 21.96
C TYR A 297 -1.81 1.41 22.10
N LEU A 298 -1.91 2.41 21.22
CA LEU A 298 -2.93 3.45 21.31
C LEU A 298 -4.25 3.06 20.65
N ILE A 299 -4.19 2.29 19.56
CA ILE A 299 -5.37 2.02 18.72
C ILE A 299 -5.75 0.53 18.75
N MET A 300 -4.85 -0.37 18.36
CA MET A 300 -5.22 -1.71 17.91
C MET A 300 -5.37 -2.73 19.04
N ARG A 301 -4.73 -2.55 20.18
CA ARG A 301 -4.80 -3.50 21.33
C ARG A 301 -6.17 -3.34 21.95
N LYS A 302 -6.90 -2.86 22.42
CA LYS A 302 -8.23 -2.90 23.04
C LYS A 302 -9.11 -1.71 22.66
N THR A 303 -8.50 -0.57 22.49
CA THR A 303 -9.17 0.73 22.43
C THR A 303 -10.17 0.79 21.30
N TRP A 304 -9.77 0.33 20.11
CA TRP A 304 -10.60 0.43 18.91
C TRP A 304 -11.91 -0.35 19.03
N HIS A 305 -11.85 -1.62 19.43
CA HIS A 305 -13.07 -2.41 19.60
C HIS A 305 -13.87 -2.06 20.88
N THR A 306 -13.20 -1.58 21.94
CA THR A 306 -13.90 -1.09 23.14
C THR A 306 -14.75 0.16 22.85
N GLY A 307 -14.30 1.05 21.98
CA GLY A 307 -15.12 2.18 21.52
C GLY A 307 -16.40 1.72 20.82
N ARG A 308 -16.32 0.64 20.04
CA ARG A 308 -17.48 0.00 19.38
C ARG A 308 -18.42 -0.68 20.39
N GLU A 309 -17.86 -1.42 21.33
CA GLU A 309 -18.62 -2.06 22.42
C GLU A 309 -19.48 -1.04 23.18
N LYS A 310 -18.96 0.16 23.46
CA LYS A 310 -19.73 1.26 24.08
C LYS A 310 -20.94 1.71 23.25
N LEU A 311 -20.93 1.50 21.96
CA LEU A 311 -22.03 1.80 21.04
C LEU A 311 -23.04 0.65 20.89
N GLY A 312 -22.78 -0.51 21.51
CA GLY A 312 -23.63 -1.70 21.44
C GLY A 312 -23.24 -2.71 20.37
N TYR A 313 -22.00 -2.64 19.86
CA TYR A 313 -21.41 -3.73 19.08
C TYR A 313 -20.89 -4.84 20.02
N SER A 314 -20.65 -6.01 19.43
CA SER A 314 -20.20 -7.20 20.18
C SER A 314 -18.81 -7.00 20.78
N LYS A 315 -18.67 -7.45 22.02
CA LYS A 315 -17.38 -7.53 22.69
C LYS A 315 -16.49 -8.58 22.01
N VAL A 316 -15.22 -8.25 21.86
CA VAL A 316 -14.21 -9.13 21.27
C VAL A 316 -13.06 -9.31 22.25
N ASP A 317 -12.79 -10.56 22.61
CA ASP A 317 -11.65 -10.90 23.46
C ASP A 317 -10.43 -11.25 22.61
N THR A 318 -9.67 -10.21 22.25
CA THR A 318 -8.41 -10.33 21.54
C THR A 318 -7.39 -9.34 22.10
N PRO A 319 -6.11 -9.73 22.20
CA PRO A 319 -5.07 -8.82 22.71
C PRO A 319 -4.81 -7.63 21.79
N SER A 320 -5.03 -7.78 20.49
CA SER A 320 -4.92 -6.72 19.47
C SER A 320 -5.67 -7.13 18.20
N LEU A 321 -6.24 -6.15 17.50
CA LEU A 321 -6.77 -6.34 16.15
C LEU A 321 -5.65 -6.44 15.09
N MET A 322 -4.42 -6.11 15.44
CA MET A 322 -3.29 -6.04 14.51
C MET A 322 -2.23 -7.10 14.82
N VAL A 323 -1.72 -7.70 13.75
CA VAL A 323 -0.60 -8.64 13.78
C VAL A 323 0.48 -8.21 12.81
N LYS A 324 1.69 -8.77 12.92
CA LYS A 324 2.82 -8.44 12.05
C LYS A 324 3.37 -9.70 11.39
N PHE A 325 3.50 -9.64 10.06
CA PHE A 325 4.26 -10.62 9.28
C PHE A 325 5.45 -9.90 8.62
N GLY A 326 6.65 -10.36 8.89
CA GLY A 326 7.86 -9.61 8.54
C GLY A 326 7.87 -8.24 9.24
N GLN A 327 7.92 -7.16 8.48
CA GLN A 327 7.75 -5.79 8.99
C GLN A 327 6.35 -5.24 8.73
N LYS A 328 5.56 -5.91 7.89
CA LYS A 328 4.27 -5.40 7.44
C LYS A 328 3.17 -5.63 8.48
N PRO A 329 2.42 -4.59 8.86
CA PRO A 329 1.26 -4.71 9.73
C PRO A 329 0.06 -5.25 8.96
N TYR A 330 -0.78 -6.04 9.65
CA TYR A 330 -2.04 -6.57 9.14
C TYR A 330 -3.09 -6.54 10.23
N VAL A 331 -4.33 -6.29 9.84
CA VAL A 331 -5.51 -6.45 10.70
C VAL A 331 -5.96 -7.91 10.63
N ASP A 332 -6.27 -8.50 11.78
CA ASP A 332 -7.03 -9.75 11.87
C ASP A 332 -8.48 -9.47 11.47
N VAL A 333 -8.83 -9.86 10.24
CA VAL A 333 -10.13 -9.54 9.65
C VAL A 333 -11.28 -10.22 10.39
N GLN A 334 -11.06 -11.43 10.92
CA GLN A 334 -12.09 -12.12 11.71
C GLN A 334 -12.38 -11.35 13.01
N ALA A 335 -11.34 -10.91 13.72
CA ALA A 335 -11.48 -10.10 14.92
C ALA A 335 -12.19 -8.75 14.62
N SER A 336 -11.78 -8.08 13.55
CA SER A 336 -12.44 -6.85 13.09
C SER A 336 -13.92 -7.07 12.79
N PHE A 337 -14.27 -8.10 12.02
CA PHE A 337 -15.66 -8.40 11.66
C PHE A 337 -16.53 -8.75 12.87
N ASN A 338 -15.98 -9.49 13.83
CA ASN A 338 -16.67 -9.77 15.10
C ASN A 338 -16.98 -8.47 15.86
N SER A 339 -16.05 -7.52 15.90
CA SER A 339 -16.21 -6.24 16.62
C SER A 339 -17.20 -5.27 15.97
N LEU A 340 -17.67 -5.57 14.75
CA LEU A 340 -18.62 -4.75 13.99
C LEU A 340 -20.02 -5.35 13.90
N LEU A 341 -20.28 -6.45 14.61
CA LEU A 341 -21.62 -7.04 14.72
C LEU A 341 -22.37 -6.39 15.88
N PRO A 342 -23.60 -5.85 15.69
CA PRO A 342 -24.46 -5.46 16.79
C PRO A 342 -24.66 -6.59 17.79
N GLU A 343 -24.58 -6.29 19.09
CA GLU A 343 -24.61 -7.30 20.17
C GLU A 343 -25.93 -8.09 20.20
N LYS A 344 -27.05 -7.45 19.89
CA LYS A 344 -28.38 -8.05 19.87
C LYS A 344 -28.59 -9.11 18.77
N ILE A 345 -27.68 -9.25 17.81
CA ILE A 345 -27.80 -10.29 16.77
C ILE A 345 -27.63 -11.67 17.43
N PRO A 346 -28.54 -12.65 17.21
CA PRO A 346 -28.41 -13.98 17.79
C PRO A 346 -27.09 -14.66 17.36
N GLU A 347 -26.45 -15.38 18.30
CA GLU A 347 -25.14 -16.04 18.08
C GLU A 347 -25.07 -16.91 16.82
N ARG A 348 -26.12 -17.71 16.57
CA ARG A 348 -26.21 -18.52 15.35
C ARG A 348 -26.16 -17.66 14.09
N LEU A 349 -26.83 -16.51 14.09
CA LEU A 349 -26.87 -15.59 12.96
C LEU A 349 -25.54 -14.84 12.84
N LYS A 350 -24.92 -14.41 13.95
CA LYS A 350 -23.55 -13.85 13.95
C LYS A 350 -22.57 -14.80 13.26
N ASN A 351 -22.60 -16.09 13.61
CA ASN A 351 -21.69 -17.08 12.99
C ASN A 351 -21.91 -17.21 11.47
N LYS A 352 -23.16 -17.26 11.01
CA LYS A 352 -23.45 -17.28 9.58
C LYS A 352 -22.95 -16.02 8.87
N LEU A 353 -23.16 -14.85 9.48
CA LEU A 353 -22.74 -13.57 8.92
C LEU A 353 -21.21 -13.46 8.80
N VAL A 354 -20.46 -13.79 9.87
CA VAL A 354 -18.99 -13.72 9.81
C VAL A 354 -18.44 -14.65 8.73
N ASN A 355 -18.95 -15.88 8.64
CA ASN A 355 -18.52 -16.81 7.59
C ASN A 355 -18.89 -16.31 6.18
N TYR A 356 -20.05 -15.68 6.01
CA TYR A 356 -20.47 -15.06 4.76
C TYR A 356 -19.53 -13.88 4.39
N TYR A 357 -19.22 -13.00 5.33
CA TYR A 357 -18.34 -11.86 5.11
C TYR A 357 -16.93 -12.29 4.72
N LEU A 358 -16.34 -13.25 5.45
CA LEU A 358 -15.01 -13.78 5.12
C LEU A 358 -15.01 -14.46 3.75
N LYS A 359 -16.04 -15.26 3.42
CA LYS A 359 -16.19 -15.87 2.10
C LYS A 359 -16.28 -14.82 0.99
N LYS A 360 -17.08 -13.77 1.19
CA LYS A 360 -17.27 -12.69 0.22
C LYS A 360 -15.96 -11.93 -0.02
N LEU A 361 -15.18 -11.64 1.04
CA LEU A 361 -13.88 -11.02 0.91
C LEU A 361 -12.86 -11.91 0.18
N ILE A 362 -12.82 -13.21 0.51
CA ILE A 362 -11.92 -14.17 -0.15
C ILE A 362 -12.24 -14.28 -1.65
N GLN A 363 -13.51 -14.25 -2.03
CA GLN A 363 -13.94 -14.29 -3.42
C GLN A 363 -13.72 -12.96 -4.16
N ASN A 364 -13.64 -11.85 -3.43
CA ASN A 364 -13.47 -10.50 -3.96
C ASN A 364 -12.34 -9.75 -3.22
N PRO A 365 -11.06 -10.18 -3.38
CA PRO A 365 -9.95 -9.63 -2.61
C PRO A 365 -9.74 -8.11 -2.79
N PHE A 366 -10.18 -7.55 -3.92
CA PHE A 366 -10.10 -6.12 -4.22
C PHE A 366 -10.99 -5.25 -3.33
N LEU A 367 -11.91 -5.87 -2.54
CA LEU A 367 -12.78 -5.17 -1.58
C LEU A 367 -12.15 -5.02 -0.19
N HIS A 368 -10.88 -5.41 -0.01
CA HIS A 368 -10.24 -5.42 1.31
C HIS A 368 -10.11 -4.02 1.95
N ASP A 369 -10.14 -2.96 1.18
CA ASP A 369 -10.15 -1.55 1.61
C ASP A 369 -11.55 -0.96 1.76
N LYS A 370 -12.61 -1.69 1.36
CA LYS A 370 -14.01 -1.23 1.31
C LYS A 370 -14.96 -2.14 2.10
N VAL A 371 -14.44 -2.95 3.01
CA VAL A 371 -15.22 -4.01 3.69
C VAL A 371 -16.47 -3.48 4.41
N GLU A 372 -16.40 -2.31 5.04
CA GLU A 372 -17.50 -1.74 5.78
C GLU A 372 -18.65 -1.25 4.88
N PHE A 373 -18.33 -0.83 3.66
CA PHE A 373 -19.31 -0.35 2.69
C PHE A 373 -19.91 -1.47 1.83
N GLU A 374 -19.07 -2.46 1.45
CA GLU A 374 -19.42 -3.44 0.42
C GLU A 374 -19.74 -4.84 0.97
N ILE A 375 -19.20 -5.19 2.15
CA ILE A 375 -19.28 -6.54 2.69
C ILE A 375 -20.17 -6.60 3.94
N LEU A 376 -19.92 -5.74 4.93
CA LEU A 376 -20.52 -5.81 6.27
C LEU A 376 -21.90 -5.17 6.34
N PHE A 377 -22.72 -5.68 7.25
CA PHE A 377 -23.99 -5.07 7.68
C PHE A 377 -23.82 -4.54 9.12
N THR A 378 -23.39 -3.30 9.24
CA THR A 378 -22.99 -2.68 10.53
C THR A 378 -24.00 -1.67 11.06
N CYS A 379 -24.92 -1.20 10.23
CA CYS A 379 -26.00 -0.29 10.57
C CYS A 379 -27.12 -0.42 9.51
N HIS A 380 -28.26 0.18 9.76
CA HIS A 380 -29.32 0.30 8.76
C HIS A 380 -29.03 1.50 7.84
N ASP A 381 -29.14 1.27 6.53
CA ASP A 381 -28.95 2.27 5.48
C ASP A 381 -29.96 2.05 4.33
N PRO A 382 -30.21 3.04 3.46
CA PRO A 382 -31.19 2.91 2.36
C PRO A 382 -30.87 1.79 1.36
N SER A 383 -29.60 1.45 1.16
CA SER A 383 -29.17 0.39 0.23
C SER A 383 -29.30 -1.02 0.82
N LEU A 384 -29.54 -1.13 2.13
CA LEU A 384 -29.55 -2.38 2.88
C LEU A 384 -30.50 -3.42 2.27
N LYS A 385 -31.71 -3.02 1.86
CA LYS A 385 -32.70 -3.94 1.27
C LYS A 385 -32.15 -4.67 0.04
N ASN A 386 -31.38 -3.96 -0.80
CA ASN A 386 -30.78 -4.55 -2.00
C ASN A 386 -29.62 -5.46 -1.65
N ARG A 387 -28.80 -5.08 -0.66
CA ARG A 387 -27.65 -5.86 -0.18
C ARG A 387 -28.09 -7.14 0.54
N LEU A 388 -29.21 -7.11 1.27
CA LEU A 388 -29.79 -8.28 1.94
C LEU A 388 -30.28 -9.37 0.99
N LYS A 389 -30.65 -9.04 -0.28
CA LYS A 389 -31.00 -10.03 -1.29
C LYS A 389 -29.88 -11.03 -1.58
N ASP A 390 -28.63 -10.61 -1.39
CA ASP A 390 -27.47 -11.50 -1.58
C ASP A 390 -27.37 -12.58 -0.50
N LEU A 391 -27.93 -12.33 0.68
CA LEU A 391 -28.01 -13.32 1.77
C LEU A 391 -28.95 -14.49 1.41
N GLU A 392 -30.05 -14.23 0.67
CA GLU A 392 -30.97 -15.30 0.24
C GLU A 392 -30.24 -16.33 -0.61
N LYS A 393 -29.34 -15.88 -1.50
CA LYS A 393 -28.49 -16.74 -2.34
C LYS A 393 -27.42 -17.50 -1.56
N ASN A 394 -27.16 -17.10 -0.32
CA ASN A 394 -26.14 -17.67 0.56
C ASN A 394 -26.75 -18.43 1.75
N ASN A 395 -27.93 -19.06 1.56
CA ASN A 395 -28.61 -19.95 2.53
C ASN A 395 -29.11 -19.26 3.81
N PHE A 396 -29.39 -17.95 3.80
CA PHE A 396 -30.11 -17.30 4.88
C PHE A 396 -31.61 -17.40 4.66
N SER A 397 -32.36 -17.74 5.70
CA SER A 397 -33.82 -17.78 5.63
C SER A 397 -34.42 -16.38 5.65
N LYS A 398 -35.62 -16.21 5.10
CA LYS A 398 -36.35 -14.93 5.12
C LYS A 398 -36.53 -14.40 6.55
N LYS A 399 -36.73 -15.31 7.55
CA LYS A 399 -36.84 -14.94 8.96
C LYS A 399 -35.51 -14.38 9.50
N GLU A 400 -34.37 -15.01 9.18
CA GLU A 400 -33.04 -14.51 9.58
C GLU A 400 -32.76 -13.12 8.99
N ILE A 401 -33.13 -12.90 7.73
CA ILE A 401 -32.96 -11.62 7.02
C ILE A 401 -33.86 -10.53 7.64
N SER A 402 -35.13 -10.83 7.92
CA SER A 402 -36.04 -9.89 8.59
C SER A 402 -35.54 -9.54 9.98
N THR A 403 -35.14 -10.54 10.78
CA THR A 403 -34.57 -10.32 12.11
C THR A 403 -33.32 -9.42 12.07
N LEU A 404 -32.43 -9.66 11.10
CA LEU A 404 -31.24 -8.82 10.92
C LEU A 404 -31.61 -7.37 10.57
N ASN A 405 -32.56 -7.18 9.64
CA ASN A 405 -33.01 -5.85 9.24
C ASN A 405 -33.62 -5.05 10.40
N GLU A 406 -34.48 -5.71 11.18
CA GLU A 406 -35.12 -5.08 12.35
C GLU A 406 -34.10 -4.70 13.43
N ILE A 407 -33.15 -5.59 13.73
CA ILE A 407 -32.08 -5.29 14.70
C ILE A 407 -31.22 -4.11 14.22
N LEU A 408 -30.82 -4.09 12.95
CA LEU A 408 -30.02 -2.99 12.40
C LEU A 408 -30.79 -1.67 12.42
N LYS A 409 -32.10 -1.68 12.12
CA LYS A 409 -32.95 -0.49 12.18
C LYS A 409 -33.06 0.05 13.61
N GLU A 410 -33.38 -0.81 14.59
CA GLU A 410 -33.45 -0.43 16.00
C GLU A 410 -32.11 0.09 16.51
N PHE A 411 -31.02 -0.63 16.20
CA PHE A 411 -29.68 -0.29 16.61
C PHE A 411 -29.25 1.11 16.10
N THR A 412 -29.50 1.40 14.83
CA THR A 412 -29.13 2.69 14.21
C THR A 412 -29.98 3.83 14.76
N ASN A 413 -31.29 3.59 14.94
CA ASN A 413 -32.16 4.59 15.55
C ASN A 413 -31.72 4.93 16.99
N ASN A 414 -31.42 3.94 17.80
CA ASN A 414 -30.95 4.15 19.17
C ASN A 414 -29.64 4.96 19.23
N ILE A 415 -28.73 4.74 18.27
CA ILE A 415 -27.48 5.54 18.16
C ILE A 415 -27.83 7.00 17.86
N ILE A 416 -28.67 7.28 16.87
CA ILE A 416 -29.04 8.65 16.47
C ILE A 416 -29.75 9.37 17.61
N GLU A 417 -30.69 8.70 18.27
CA GLU A 417 -31.44 9.26 19.41
C GLU A 417 -30.55 9.59 20.61
N ASN A 418 -29.59 8.71 20.94
CA ASN A 418 -28.70 8.89 22.10
C ASN A 418 -27.45 9.72 21.77
N PHE A 419 -27.25 10.13 20.53
CA PHE A 419 -26.05 10.84 20.10
C PHE A 419 -25.74 12.12 20.89
N PRO A 420 -26.72 12.98 21.25
CA PRO A 420 -26.44 14.18 22.05
C PRO A 420 -25.76 13.85 23.39
N ASN A 421 -26.18 12.78 24.08
CA ASN A 421 -25.57 12.35 25.35
C ASN A 421 -24.14 11.83 25.13
N ILE A 422 -23.95 11.01 24.07
CA ILE A 422 -22.63 10.49 23.70
C ILE A 422 -21.66 11.63 23.37
N LEU A 423 -22.14 12.66 22.65
CA LEU A 423 -21.36 13.82 22.30
C LEU A 423 -20.95 14.62 23.55
N CYS A 424 -21.91 14.92 24.45
CA CYS A 424 -21.65 15.65 25.67
C CYS A 424 -20.59 14.94 26.54
N GLU A 425 -20.75 13.64 26.77
CA GLU A 425 -19.75 12.84 27.51
C GLU A 425 -18.38 12.90 26.83
N THR A 426 -18.36 12.76 25.51
CA THR A 426 -17.11 12.75 24.72
C THR A 426 -16.36 14.08 24.87
N LEU A 427 -17.04 15.20 24.69
CA LEU A 427 -16.42 16.53 24.78
C LEU A 427 -15.84 16.78 26.17
N HIS A 428 -16.58 16.49 27.23
CA HIS A 428 -16.11 16.60 28.62
C HIS A 428 -14.84 15.75 28.87
N LYS A 429 -14.79 14.53 28.32
CA LYS A 429 -13.60 13.66 28.46
C LYS A 429 -12.39 14.20 27.71
N ILE A 430 -12.59 14.78 26.53
CA ILE A 430 -11.50 15.37 25.73
C ILE A 430 -10.96 16.64 26.38
N ASP A 431 -11.82 17.48 26.97
CA ASP A 431 -11.39 18.65 27.74
C ASP A 431 -10.50 18.21 28.90
N ARG A 432 -10.94 17.20 29.68
CA ARG A 432 -10.16 16.62 30.76
C ARG A 432 -8.82 16.03 30.29
N LEU A 433 -8.77 15.45 29.10
CA LEU A 433 -7.51 14.96 28.51
C LEU A 433 -6.49 16.11 28.37
N GLN A 434 -6.92 17.28 27.92
CA GLN A 434 -6.04 18.44 27.74
C GLN A 434 -5.62 19.06 29.10
N GLU A 435 -6.52 19.10 30.07
CA GLU A 435 -6.20 19.54 31.43
C GLU A 435 -5.11 18.64 32.04
N ASN A 436 -5.30 17.31 32.02
CA ASN A 436 -4.33 16.35 32.50
C ASN A 436 -2.95 16.53 31.81
N ARG A 437 -2.96 16.70 30.50
CA ARG A 437 -1.74 16.93 29.70
C ARG A 437 -1.00 18.17 30.18
N HIS A 438 -1.69 19.29 30.36
CA HIS A 438 -1.11 20.54 30.81
C HIS A 438 -0.52 20.41 32.22
N GLU A 439 -1.22 19.76 33.14
CA GLU A 439 -0.72 19.52 34.49
C GLU A 439 0.55 18.65 34.50
N LEU A 440 0.56 17.55 33.72
CA LEU A 440 1.71 16.66 33.62
C LEU A 440 2.96 17.40 33.10
N LEU A 441 2.79 18.18 32.04
CA LEU A 441 3.90 18.95 31.48
C LEU A 441 4.36 20.08 32.42
N LYS A 442 3.46 20.69 33.19
CA LYS A 442 3.82 21.69 34.23
C LYS A 442 4.63 21.03 35.36
N LYS A 443 4.20 19.87 35.86
CA LYS A 443 4.92 19.10 36.89
C LYS A 443 6.31 18.67 36.39
N LEU A 444 6.41 18.24 35.16
CA LEU A 444 7.69 17.86 34.52
C LEU A 444 8.66 19.05 34.44
N LYS A 445 8.19 20.25 34.16
CA LYS A 445 9.05 21.46 34.15
C LYS A 445 9.64 21.77 35.53
N GLN A 446 8.94 21.45 36.62
CA GLN A 446 9.39 21.69 37.99
C GLN A 446 10.45 20.69 38.47
N ASN A 447 10.33 19.44 38.03
CA ASN A 447 11.27 18.37 38.38
C ASN A 447 11.59 17.52 37.14
N ARG A 448 12.69 17.86 36.45
CA ARG A 448 13.06 17.26 35.16
C ARG A 448 14.31 16.37 35.32
N ASN A 449 14.07 15.07 35.39
CA ASN A 449 15.10 14.03 35.32
C ASN A 449 14.60 12.86 34.48
N HIS A 450 15.47 11.92 34.13
CA HIS A 450 15.07 10.80 33.25
C HIS A 450 13.91 9.98 33.78
N ILE A 451 13.81 9.73 35.10
CA ILE A 451 12.72 8.96 35.72
C ILE A 451 11.38 9.71 35.58
N THR A 452 11.38 11.01 35.84
CA THR A 452 10.17 11.85 35.71
C THR A 452 9.73 11.97 34.26
N ILE A 453 10.68 12.01 33.31
CA ILE A 453 10.35 11.99 31.87
C ILE A 453 9.70 10.67 31.49
N PHE A 454 10.26 9.51 31.89
CA PHE A 454 9.63 8.21 31.62
C PHE A 454 8.23 8.08 32.23
N ASN A 455 8.04 8.54 33.45
CA ASN A 455 6.71 8.52 34.11
C ASN A 455 5.71 9.41 33.36
N THR A 456 6.15 10.57 32.88
CA THR A 456 5.31 11.49 32.10
C THR A 456 4.94 10.88 30.76
N ILE A 457 5.89 10.22 30.06
CA ILE A 457 5.63 9.47 28.81
C ILE A 457 4.54 8.41 29.05
N GLU A 458 4.70 7.58 30.09
CA GLU A 458 3.74 6.52 30.40
C GLU A 458 2.35 7.08 30.70
N GLN A 459 2.26 8.16 31.47
CA GLN A 459 0.98 8.78 31.83
C GLN A 459 0.31 9.42 30.61
N LEU A 460 1.06 10.21 29.80
CA LEU A 460 0.54 10.81 28.58
C LEU A 460 0.04 9.75 27.58
N LEU A 461 0.72 8.61 27.48
CA LEU A 461 0.29 7.49 26.63
C LEU A 461 -0.96 6.81 27.17
N ASN A 462 -1.07 6.59 28.49
CA ASN A 462 -2.26 6.01 29.11
C ASN A 462 -3.46 6.91 28.92
N ASP A 463 -3.34 8.21 29.20
CA ASP A 463 -4.41 9.18 29.00
C ASP A 463 -4.80 9.29 27.53
N CYS A 464 -3.80 9.30 26.62
CA CYS A 464 -4.04 9.28 25.18
C CYS A 464 -4.82 8.03 24.75
N ARG A 465 -4.48 6.83 25.30
CA ARG A 465 -5.16 5.56 24.99
C ARG A 465 -6.56 5.50 25.60
N ASP A 466 -6.68 5.74 26.90
CA ASP A 466 -7.89 5.43 27.66
C ASP A 466 -8.96 6.54 27.55
N ILE A 467 -8.55 7.73 27.13
CA ILE A 467 -9.45 8.87 26.86
C ILE A 467 -9.38 9.25 25.37
N GLY A 468 -8.22 9.70 24.89
CA GLY A 468 -8.08 10.27 23.55
C GLY A 468 -8.54 9.33 22.44
N THR A 469 -7.84 8.24 22.25
CA THR A 469 -8.11 7.30 21.16
C THR A 469 -9.37 6.44 21.38
N LEU A 470 -9.79 6.23 22.64
CA LEU A 470 -11.04 5.54 22.94
C LEU A 470 -12.26 6.35 22.43
N TYR A 471 -12.35 7.63 22.79
CA TYR A 471 -13.46 8.49 22.33
C TYR A 471 -13.33 8.86 20.84
N PHE A 472 -12.10 8.89 20.32
CA PHE A 472 -11.88 8.98 18.89
C PHE A 472 -12.42 7.74 18.14
N SER A 473 -12.17 6.52 18.63
CA SER A 473 -12.70 5.28 18.05
C SER A 473 -14.23 5.27 18.02
N LEU A 474 -14.86 5.72 19.11
CA LEU A 474 -16.30 5.84 19.24
C LEU A 474 -16.85 6.83 18.19
N MET A 475 -16.28 8.04 18.12
CA MET A 475 -16.75 9.08 17.21
C MET A 475 -16.46 8.74 15.75
N ALA A 476 -15.33 8.07 15.48
CA ALA A 476 -15.02 7.56 14.15
C ALA A 476 -16.07 6.55 13.67
N ARG A 477 -16.54 5.65 14.53
CA ARG A 477 -17.61 4.69 14.19
C ARG A 477 -18.91 5.43 13.87
N LEU A 478 -19.27 6.44 14.65
CA LEU A 478 -20.46 7.27 14.42
C LEU A 478 -20.39 8.01 13.08
N ALA A 479 -19.25 8.60 12.76
CA ALA A 479 -19.03 9.25 11.46
C ALA A 479 -19.10 8.27 10.28
N PHE A 480 -18.64 7.02 10.47
CA PHE A 480 -18.80 5.97 9.44
C PHE A 480 -20.26 5.58 9.24
N ILE A 481 -21.06 5.44 10.31
CA ILE A 481 -22.50 5.18 10.20
C ILE A 481 -23.19 6.28 9.40
N SER A 482 -22.90 7.55 9.71
CA SER A 482 -23.39 8.69 8.96
C SER A 482 -23.03 8.60 7.47
N SER A 483 -21.75 8.30 7.18
CA SER A 483 -21.26 8.17 5.80
C SER A 483 -21.90 7.02 5.03
N ILE A 484 -22.13 5.87 5.67
CA ILE A 484 -22.83 4.70 5.08
C ILE A 484 -24.27 5.07 4.71
N ILE A 485 -24.98 5.74 5.60
CA ILE A 485 -26.37 6.18 5.34
C ILE A 485 -26.43 7.16 4.18
N MET A 486 -25.57 8.18 4.16
CA MET A 486 -25.51 9.17 3.07
C MET A 486 -25.13 8.53 1.73
N LYS A 487 -24.15 7.60 1.73
CA LYS A 487 -23.79 6.82 0.53
C LYS A 487 -24.98 6.01 0.03
N GLY A 488 -25.73 5.35 0.93
CA GLY A 488 -26.93 4.58 0.58
C GLY A 488 -28.02 5.44 -0.06
N LEU A 489 -28.19 6.71 0.36
CA LEU A 489 -29.11 7.65 -0.28
C LEU A 489 -28.69 7.97 -1.72
N ILE A 490 -27.39 8.15 -1.97
CA ILE A 490 -26.85 8.40 -3.33
C ILE A 490 -27.02 7.17 -4.21
N GLU A 491 -26.69 5.98 -3.74
CA GLU A 491 -26.78 4.73 -4.49
C GLU A 491 -28.22 4.40 -4.92
N ASN A 492 -29.22 4.85 -4.15
CA ASN A 492 -30.62 4.72 -4.51
C ASN A 492 -31.18 5.91 -5.31
N GLY A 493 -30.33 6.87 -5.70
CA GLY A 493 -30.76 8.05 -6.47
C GLY A 493 -31.60 9.06 -5.69
N LEU A 494 -31.65 8.97 -4.37
CA LEU A 494 -32.44 9.84 -3.48
C LEU A 494 -31.70 11.14 -3.16
N LEU A 495 -30.37 11.09 -3.14
CA LEU A 495 -29.48 12.23 -2.87
C LEU A 495 -28.50 12.43 -4.03
N GLU A 496 -28.41 13.66 -4.52
CA GLU A 496 -27.41 14.03 -5.52
C GLU A 496 -26.00 14.08 -4.90
N LYS A 497 -24.98 13.55 -5.61
CA LYS A 497 -23.57 13.58 -5.17
C LYS A 497 -23.09 15.00 -4.84
N LYS A 498 -23.50 15.98 -5.67
CA LYS A 498 -23.17 17.38 -5.44
C LYS A 498 -23.71 17.92 -4.09
N MET A 499 -24.93 17.50 -3.70
CA MET A 499 -25.50 17.92 -2.42
C MET A 499 -24.71 17.39 -1.22
N LEU A 500 -24.14 16.17 -1.33
CA LEU A 500 -23.22 15.64 -0.32
C LEU A 500 -21.89 16.39 -0.33
N GLU A 501 -21.34 16.74 -1.48
CA GLU A 501 -20.13 17.56 -1.61
C GLU A 501 -20.35 18.94 -0.98
N ASP A 502 -21.49 19.59 -1.23
CA ASP A 502 -21.88 20.87 -0.61
C ASP A 502 -22.04 20.74 0.91
N PHE A 503 -22.66 19.65 1.41
CA PHE A 503 -22.75 19.35 2.84
C PHE A 503 -21.36 19.25 3.48
N MET A 504 -20.49 18.41 2.90
CA MET A 504 -19.13 18.18 3.42
C MET A 504 -18.28 19.46 3.38
N GLY A 505 -18.40 20.27 2.34
CA GLY A 505 -17.68 21.53 2.20
C GLY A 505 -18.07 22.61 3.20
N ASN A 506 -19.30 22.54 3.75
CA ASN A 506 -19.77 23.45 4.80
C ASN A 506 -19.36 23.02 6.23
N LEU A 507 -18.67 21.89 6.39
CA LEU A 507 -18.23 21.42 7.71
C LEU A 507 -16.96 22.16 8.16
N ASN A 508 -17.00 22.78 9.33
CA ASN A 508 -15.82 23.40 9.93
C ASN A 508 -14.99 22.35 10.68
N THR A 509 -13.98 21.80 10.02
CA THR A 509 -13.06 20.80 10.55
C THR A 509 -11.67 21.40 10.84
N PRO A 510 -10.82 20.77 11.67
CA PRO A 510 -9.45 21.24 11.87
C PRO A 510 -8.66 21.44 10.57
N LEU A 511 -8.93 20.67 9.52
CA LEU A 511 -8.28 20.85 8.22
C LEU A 511 -8.69 22.16 7.55
N THR A 512 -9.98 22.48 7.56
CA THR A 512 -10.47 23.77 7.02
C THR A 512 -9.98 24.94 7.86
N GLU A 513 -9.91 24.78 9.19
CA GLU A 513 -9.35 25.80 10.09
C GLU A 513 -7.85 26.06 9.80
N ILE A 514 -7.03 25.00 9.66
CA ILE A 514 -5.60 25.14 9.31
C ILE A 514 -5.44 25.90 7.98
N GLN A 515 -6.23 25.54 6.96
CA GLN A 515 -6.17 26.20 5.65
C GLN A 515 -6.52 27.70 5.75
N ASN A 516 -7.55 28.03 6.50
CA ASN A 516 -7.98 29.42 6.71
C ASN A 516 -6.92 30.21 7.50
N ASP A 517 -6.36 29.64 8.56
CA ASP A 517 -5.33 30.28 9.38
C ASP A 517 -4.01 30.44 8.60
N LEU A 518 -3.63 29.49 7.73
CA LEU A 518 -2.49 29.63 6.80
C LEU A 518 -2.73 30.76 5.78
N ASN A 519 -3.91 30.85 5.20
CA ASN A 519 -4.26 31.94 4.30
C ASN A 519 -4.25 33.30 5.02
N SER A 520 -4.73 33.36 6.28
CA SER A 520 -4.68 34.53 7.12
C SER A 520 -3.23 34.92 7.48
N TYR A 521 -2.37 33.95 7.72
CA TYR A 521 -0.93 34.18 7.90
C TYR A 521 -0.29 34.82 6.66
N VAL A 522 -0.57 34.27 5.47
CA VAL A 522 -0.04 34.81 4.20
C VAL A 522 -0.56 36.23 3.96
N LYS A 523 -1.79 36.57 4.39
CA LYS A 523 -2.36 37.91 4.33
C LYS A 523 -1.84 38.85 5.44
N GLY A 524 -1.07 38.35 6.40
CA GLY A 524 -0.53 39.11 7.52
C GLY A 524 -1.54 39.41 8.66
N THR A 525 -2.71 38.78 8.65
CA THR A 525 -3.77 38.97 9.70
C THR A 525 -3.69 37.93 10.82
N PHE A 526 -2.82 36.92 10.70
CA PHE A 526 -2.58 35.89 11.70
C PHE A 526 -1.06 35.70 11.86
N SER A 527 -0.56 35.72 13.09
CA SER A 527 0.89 35.69 13.33
C SER A 527 1.45 34.27 13.31
N LYS A 528 2.75 34.15 12.98
CA LYS A 528 3.51 32.88 13.11
C LYS A 528 3.39 32.28 14.50
N LYS A 529 3.44 33.11 15.54
CA LYS A 529 3.37 32.68 16.95
C LYS A 529 2.02 32.04 17.26
N GLU A 530 0.91 32.68 16.83
CA GLU A 530 -0.44 32.16 17.02
C GLU A 530 -0.63 30.84 16.27
N PHE A 531 -0.12 30.75 15.03
CA PHE A 531 -0.18 29.54 14.24
C PHE A 531 0.55 28.37 14.95
N LEU A 532 1.78 28.59 15.42
CA LEU A 532 2.56 27.55 16.09
C LEU A 532 1.97 27.19 17.46
N LEU A 533 1.36 28.10 18.17
CA LEU A 533 0.66 27.82 19.43
C LEU A 533 -0.50 26.85 19.22
N LYS A 534 -1.23 26.98 18.11
CA LYS A 534 -2.40 26.16 17.76
C LYS A 534 -2.00 24.83 17.09
N TYR A 535 -1.07 24.88 16.15
CA TYR A 535 -0.75 23.76 15.23
C TYR A 535 0.67 23.21 15.35
N GLY A 536 1.53 23.81 16.18
CA GLY A 536 2.93 23.47 16.27
C GLY A 536 3.22 22.01 16.61
N HIS A 537 2.30 21.35 17.33
CA HIS A 537 2.42 19.94 17.69
C HIS A 537 2.29 18.98 16.49
N LEU A 538 1.75 19.44 15.36
CA LEU A 538 1.57 18.60 14.16
C LEU A 538 2.90 18.25 13.51
N ARG A 539 2.91 17.13 12.80
CA ARG A 539 4.04 16.63 12.01
C ARG A 539 3.53 15.81 10.81
N PRO A 540 4.30 15.68 9.71
CA PRO A 540 3.89 14.91 8.52
C PRO A 540 3.53 13.46 8.80
N GLY A 541 4.26 12.79 9.70
CA GLY A 541 3.99 11.41 10.13
C GLY A 541 3.61 11.38 11.61
N THR A 542 2.33 11.23 11.92
CA THR A 542 1.78 11.33 13.28
C THR A 542 2.49 10.43 14.32
N TYR A 543 2.90 9.23 13.91
CA TYR A 543 3.57 8.22 14.76
C TYR A 543 5.09 8.20 14.58
N ASP A 544 5.63 8.92 13.58
CA ASP A 544 7.05 8.87 13.23
C ASP A 544 7.87 9.87 14.05
N ILE A 545 8.76 9.35 14.87
CA ILE A 545 9.69 10.15 15.68
C ILE A 545 10.69 10.96 14.82
N ASN A 546 10.96 10.51 13.59
CA ASN A 546 11.85 11.21 12.66
C ASN A 546 11.17 12.39 11.95
N ALA A 547 9.84 12.42 11.92
CA ALA A 547 9.08 13.54 11.38
C ALA A 547 9.17 14.75 12.32
N ILE A 548 9.66 15.87 11.79
CA ILE A 548 9.86 17.10 12.57
C ILE A 548 8.50 17.78 12.82
N ARG A 549 8.27 18.22 14.07
CA ARG A 549 7.10 19.06 14.43
C ARG A 549 7.14 20.40 13.72
N TYR A 550 5.99 20.98 13.43
CA TYR A 550 5.92 22.30 12.78
C TYR A 550 6.56 23.41 13.60
N ASP A 551 6.50 23.33 14.95
CA ASP A 551 7.17 24.30 15.84
C ASP A 551 8.70 24.16 15.89
N ASN A 552 9.22 23.01 15.50
CA ASN A 552 10.66 22.71 15.42
C ASN A 552 11.21 22.83 13.98
N ASP A 553 10.33 22.94 12.96
CA ASP A 553 10.73 23.10 11.56
C ASP A 553 10.99 24.55 11.20
N VAL A 554 12.28 24.91 11.12
CA VAL A 554 12.72 26.29 10.76
C VAL A 554 12.24 26.69 9.35
N ASN A 555 12.05 25.72 8.46
CA ASN A 555 11.71 25.93 7.05
C ASN A 555 10.22 25.82 6.76
N PHE A 556 9.39 25.46 7.74
CA PHE A 556 7.96 25.25 7.53
C PHE A 556 7.30 26.44 6.78
N PHE A 557 7.53 27.65 7.24
CA PHE A 557 6.92 28.85 6.66
C PHE A 557 7.53 29.31 5.35
N ASN A 558 8.75 28.87 5.00
CA ASN A 558 9.40 29.25 3.74
C ASN A 558 8.68 28.70 2.51
N ASN A 559 7.96 27.59 2.67
CA ASN A 559 7.25 26.89 1.61
C ASN A 559 5.73 27.13 1.61
N VAL A 560 5.22 27.92 2.57
CA VAL A 560 3.78 28.23 2.66
C VAL A 560 3.41 29.18 1.52
N LYS A 561 2.59 28.69 0.59
CA LYS A 561 1.99 29.50 -0.47
C LYS A 561 0.51 29.69 -0.18
N PHE A 562 -0.05 30.79 -0.70
CA PHE A 562 -1.51 30.99 -0.67
C PHE A 562 -2.19 29.76 -1.28
N LEU A 563 -2.88 29.01 -0.45
CA LEU A 563 -3.71 27.92 -0.93
C LEU A 563 -4.95 28.55 -1.54
N LYS A 564 -5.06 28.51 -2.88
CA LYS A 564 -6.33 28.82 -3.53
C LYS A 564 -7.35 27.85 -2.93
N THR A 565 -8.07 28.30 -1.91
CA THR A 565 -9.37 27.71 -1.62
C THR A 565 -10.11 27.84 -2.95
N LYS A 566 -10.50 26.72 -3.55
CA LYS A 566 -11.50 26.80 -4.62
C LYS A 566 -12.64 27.55 -3.97
N ASP A 567 -12.96 28.76 -4.45
CA ASP A 567 -14.20 29.46 -4.13
C ASP A 567 -15.35 28.62 -4.70
N HIS A 568 -15.53 27.41 -4.15
CA HIS A 568 -16.78 26.71 -4.28
C HIS A 568 -17.68 27.35 -3.25
N ASP A 569 -18.54 28.23 -3.72
CA ASP A 569 -19.74 28.68 -3.00
C ASP A 569 -20.57 27.39 -2.76
N PHE A 570 -20.25 26.69 -1.66
CA PHE A 570 -21.00 25.51 -1.24
C PHE A 570 -22.39 25.95 -0.80
N GLN A 571 -23.33 25.98 -1.74
CA GLN A 571 -24.72 26.32 -1.46
C GLN A 571 -25.47 25.10 -0.93
N PHE A 572 -25.18 24.69 0.29
CA PHE A 572 -25.88 23.59 0.92
C PHE A 572 -27.34 23.93 1.21
N LYS A 573 -28.26 23.23 0.56
CA LYS A 573 -29.70 23.42 0.70
C LYS A 573 -30.23 22.54 1.85
N GLU A 574 -30.02 22.98 3.08
CA GLU A 574 -30.36 22.22 4.30
C GLU A 574 -31.81 21.75 4.32
N LYS A 575 -32.77 22.61 4.00
CA LYS A 575 -34.20 22.26 3.98
C LYS A 575 -34.52 21.12 2.99
N LYS A 576 -33.91 21.15 1.78
CA LYS A 576 -34.10 20.09 0.77
C LYS A 576 -33.50 18.78 1.29
N PHE A 577 -32.35 18.83 1.92
CA PHE A 577 -31.69 17.67 2.49
C PHE A 577 -32.53 17.03 3.62
N LYS A 578 -33.03 17.84 4.55
CA LYS A 578 -33.92 17.38 5.65
C LYS A 578 -35.19 16.73 5.12
N ASN A 579 -35.81 17.28 4.09
CA ASN A 579 -36.99 16.66 3.44
C ASN A 579 -36.66 15.30 2.87
N ILE A 580 -35.53 15.14 2.18
CA ILE A 580 -35.08 13.82 1.66
C ILE A 580 -34.94 12.80 2.80
N ILE A 581 -34.34 13.20 3.93
CA ILE A 581 -34.21 12.34 5.11
C ILE A 581 -35.58 11.92 5.66
N GLN A 582 -36.47 12.92 5.87
CA GLN A 582 -37.79 12.70 6.44
C GLN A 582 -38.66 11.77 5.59
N GLU A 583 -38.55 11.84 4.26
CA GLU A 583 -39.35 11.02 3.34
C GLU A 583 -38.80 9.60 3.15
N ASN A 584 -37.48 9.41 3.31
CA ASN A 584 -36.83 8.17 2.88
C ASN A 584 -36.17 7.38 4.01
N LEU A 585 -36.02 7.93 5.21
CA LEU A 585 -35.43 7.27 6.35
C LEU A 585 -36.39 7.16 7.54
N PRO A 586 -36.27 6.12 8.37
CA PRO A 586 -37.11 5.95 9.55
C PRO A 586 -36.60 6.79 10.76
N TYR A 587 -35.84 7.86 10.51
CA TYR A 587 -35.19 8.68 11.53
C TYR A 587 -35.75 10.10 11.49
N ASP A 588 -35.75 10.77 12.66
CA ASP A 588 -36.01 12.21 12.72
C ASP A 588 -34.96 12.99 11.93
N SER A 589 -35.39 13.88 11.03
CA SER A 589 -34.49 14.57 10.11
C SER A 589 -33.58 15.58 10.81
N GLU A 590 -34.06 16.24 11.87
CA GLU A 590 -33.24 17.20 12.64
C GLU A 590 -32.15 16.45 13.44
N LYS A 591 -32.54 15.37 14.12
CA LYS A 591 -31.59 14.54 14.88
C LYS A 591 -30.57 13.89 13.98
N PHE A 592 -30.98 13.38 12.82
CA PHE A 592 -30.03 12.80 11.84
C PHE A 592 -29.08 13.87 11.29
N MET A 593 -29.57 15.05 10.98
CA MET A 593 -28.72 16.14 10.49
C MET A 593 -27.66 16.53 11.53
N PHE A 594 -28.08 16.70 12.80
CA PHE A 594 -27.20 16.98 13.91
C PHE A 594 -26.15 15.87 14.10
N PHE A 595 -26.60 14.62 14.08
CA PHE A 595 -25.75 13.44 14.18
C PHE A 595 -24.72 13.40 13.03
N ALA A 596 -25.17 13.56 11.77
CA ALA A 596 -24.29 13.52 10.61
C ALA A 596 -23.23 14.61 10.63
N LYS A 597 -23.62 15.83 10.96
CA LYS A 597 -22.72 16.98 11.02
C LYS A 597 -21.69 16.82 12.15
N GLU A 598 -22.17 16.64 13.38
CA GLU A 598 -21.30 16.65 14.55
C GLU A 598 -20.41 15.41 14.64
N SER A 599 -20.89 14.22 14.24
CA SER A 599 -20.02 13.03 14.25
C SER A 599 -18.79 13.19 13.36
N ILE A 600 -18.93 13.81 12.18
CA ILE A 600 -17.82 14.04 11.25
C ILE A 600 -16.88 15.13 11.79
N ILE A 601 -17.41 16.27 12.25
CA ILE A 601 -16.61 17.37 12.79
C ILE A 601 -15.83 16.90 14.03
N GLN A 602 -16.50 16.27 14.97
CA GLN A 602 -15.90 15.89 16.24
C GLN A 602 -14.88 14.73 16.08
N ARG A 603 -15.08 13.82 15.13
CA ARG A 603 -14.04 12.85 14.78
C ARG A 603 -12.71 13.52 14.49
N GLU A 604 -12.71 14.56 13.64
CA GLU A 604 -11.49 15.28 13.27
C GLU A 604 -10.93 16.13 14.43
N LYS A 605 -11.80 16.77 15.20
CA LYS A 605 -11.39 17.56 16.38
C LYS A 605 -10.74 16.68 17.45
N ILE A 606 -11.34 15.55 17.78
CA ILE A 606 -10.78 14.62 18.78
C ILE A 606 -9.45 14.05 18.31
N LYS A 607 -9.33 13.73 17.00
CA LYS A 607 -8.06 13.32 16.41
C LYS A 607 -6.98 14.39 16.61
N PHE A 608 -7.32 15.63 16.33
CA PHE A 608 -6.43 16.78 16.52
C PHE A 608 -6.01 16.92 18.00
N GLU A 609 -6.94 16.73 18.95
CA GLU A 609 -6.67 16.87 20.38
C GLU A 609 -5.77 15.74 20.92
N PHE A 610 -6.08 14.47 20.66
CA PHE A 610 -5.26 13.39 21.22
C PHE A 610 -3.86 13.33 20.59
N THR A 611 -3.68 13.83 19.36
CA THR A 611 -2.36 13.86 18.73
C THR A 611 -1.40 14.82 19.45
N LYS A 612 -1.87 15.76 20.24
CA LYS A 612 -1.03 16.60 21.11
C LYS A 612 -0.28 15.73 22.14
N ASN A 613 -0.99 14.81 22.81
CA ASN A 613 -0.37 13.89 23.76
C ASN A 613 0.70 13.01 23.09
N LEU A 614 0.37 12.41 21.94
CA LEU A 614 1.31 11.57 21.20
C LEU A 614 2.52 12.35 20.71
N SER A 615 2.31 13.57 20.24
CA SER A 615 3.39 14.43 19.77
C SER A 615 4.36 14.80 20.89
N ASP A 616 3.85 15.13 22.08
CA ASP A 616 4.70 15.39 23.25
C ASP A 616 5.46 14.15 23.71
N VAL A 617 4.82 12.99 23.68
CA VAL A 617 5.47 11.70 23.97
C VAL A 617 6.67 11.47 23.05
N LEU A 618 6.51 11.70 21.74
CA LEU A 618 7.60 11.51 20.77
C LEU A 618 8.77 12.46 21.04
N GLU A 619 8.51 13.72 21.43
CA GLU A 619 9.56 14.66 21.81
C GLU A 619 10.26 14.23 23.11
N LEU A 620 9.52 13.78 24.11
CA LEU A 620 10.09 13.28 25.37
C LEU A 620 10.91 12.01 25.16
N ILE A 621 10.48 11.12 24.25
CA ILE A 621 11.28 9.93 23.87
C ILE A 621 12.57 10.37 23.18
N ALA A 622 12.53 11.37 22.30
CA ALA A 622 13.72 11.91 21.67
C ALA A 622 14.67 12.52 22.68
N GLU A 623 14.16 13.28 23.66
CA GLU A 623 14.96 13.86 24.76
C GLU A 623 15.66 12.77 25.61
N ILE A 624 14.96 11.68 25.93
CA ILE A 624 15.59 10.53 26.59
C ILE A 624 16.71 9.93 25.71
N GLY A 625 16.47 9.89 24.39
CA GLY A 625 17.47 9.44 23.44
C GLY A 625 18.73 10.27 23.49
N ASP A 626 18.58 11.59 23.45
CA ASP A 626 19.70 12.55 23.51
C ASP A 626 20.49 12.40 24.83
N LEU A 627 19.80 12.18 25.97
CA LEU A 627 20.45 11.91 27.27
C LEU A 627 21.33 10.64 27.25
N PHE A 628 20.94 9.64 26.44
CA PHE A 628 21.68 8.39 26.30
C PHE A 628 22.50 8.30 25.00
N GLU A 629 22.65 9.40 24.28
CA GLU A 629 23.42 9.53 23.02
C GLU A 629 22.88 8.66 21.87
N PHE A 630 21.57 8.58 21.72
CA PHE A 630 20.91 7.91 20.61
C PHE A 630 20.14 8.91 19.75
N SER A 631 20.30 8.82 18.43
CA SER A 631 19.53 9.61 17.48
C SER A 631 18.06 9.15 17.40
N ARG A 632 17.18 10.02 16.88
CA ARG A 632 15.76 9.68 16.61
C ARG A 632 15.64 8.45 15.70
N GLU A 633 16.50 8.33 14.68
CA GLU A 633 16.55 7.18 13.78
C GLU A 633 16.91 5.88 14.53
N GLU A 634 17.84 5.93 15.48
CA GLU A 634 18.18 4.76 16.28
C GLU A 634 17.02 4.35 17.20
N ILE A 635 16.40 5.32 17.87
CA ILE A 635 15.26 5.09 18.77
C ILE A 635 14.06 4.55 18.03
N SER A 636 13.83 4.93 16.78
CA SER A 636 12.73 4.42 15.95
C SER A 636 12.74 2.88 15.82
N ASN A 637 13.88 2.24 16.09
CA ASN A 637 14.02 0.78 16.12
C ASN A 637 13.68 0.14 17.49
N LEU A 638 13.24 0.91 18.48
CA LEU A 638 12.77 0.39 19.78
C LEU A 638 11.25 0.38 19.82
N SER A 639 10.64 -0.61 20.47
CA SER A 639 9.20 -0.57 20.73
C SER A 639 8.91 0.26 21.99
N ILE A 640 7.72 0.89 22.02
CA ILE A 640 7.29 1.65 23.19
C ILE A 640 7.26 0.79 24.46
N ASP A 641 6.79 -0.45 24.37
CA ASP A 641 6.79 -1.37 25.52
C ASP A 641 8.21 -1.63 26.05
N PHE A 642 9.22 -1.72 25.17
CA PHE A 642 10.60 -1.90 25.57
C PHE A 642 11.16 -0.64 26.21
N ILE A 643 10.87 0.53 25.67
CA ILE A 643 11.28 1.82 26.23
C ILE A 643 10.72 1.95 27.65
N LEU A 644 9.42 1.75 27.85
CA LEU A 644 8.75 1.86 29.16
C LEU A 644 9.27 0.83 30.19
N LYS A 645 9.61 -0.39 29.76
CA LYS A 645 10.23 -1.40 30.64
C LYS A 645 11.61 -1.00 31.18
N CYS A 646 12.29 -0.08 30.52
CA CYS A 646 13.61 0.37 30.96
C CYS A 646 13.56 1.46 32.04
N LYS A 647 12.42 2.09 32.31
CA LYS A 647 12.29 3.27 33.19
C LYS A 647 12.94 3.16 34.58
N ASN A 648 12.91 1.97 35.18
CA ASN A 648 13.43 1.73 36.54
C ASN A 648 14.88 1.17 36.53
N GLN A 649 15.56 1.19 35.37
CA GLN A 649 16.95 0.69 35.29
C GLN A 649 17.93 1.85 35.49
N LYS A 650 19.15 1.54 35.90
CA LYS A 650 20.24 2.51 35.98
C LYS A 650 20.65 2.95 34.56
N ASP A 651 21.06 4.19 34.38
CA ASP A 651 21.40 4.81 33.09
C ASP A 651 22.36 3.98 32.23
N PHE A 652 23.46 3.51 32.82
CA PHE A 652 24.40 2.63 32.13
C PHE A 652 23.72 1.35 31.58
N ARG A 653 22.76 0.79 32.32
CA ARG A 653 22.04 -0.42 31.90
C ARG A 653 21.10 -0.11 30.78
N ILE A 654 20.38 1.02 30.83
CA ILE A 654 19.51 1.49 29.77
C ILE A 654 20.28 1.64 28.46
N LYS A 655 21.39 2.38 28.48
CA LYS A 655 22.26 2.61 27.31
C LYS A 655 22.74 1.29 26.67
N ASN A 656 23.17 0.33 27.46
CA ASN A 656 23.64 -0.97 26.98
C ASN A 656 22.48 -1.82 26.40
N LEU A 657 21.33 -1.83 27.05
CA LEU A 657 20.13 -2.55 26.56
C LEU A 657 19.64 -1.99 25.23
N TRP A 658 19.54 -0.65 25.13
CA TRP A 658 19.10 0.03 23.92
C TRP A 658 20.08 -0.26 22.77
N LYS A 659 21.39 -0.10 22.96
CA LYS A 659 22.41 -0.38 21.96
C LYS A 659 22.30 -1.80 21.39
N LYS A 660 22.14 -2.81 22.27
CA LYS A 660 21.97 -4.21 21.85
C LYS A 660 20.67 -4.42 21.08
N LYS A 661 19.57 -3.84 21.55
CA LYS A 661 18.25 -3.98 20.93
C LYS A 661 18.20 -3.30 19.57
N ILE A 662 18.68 -2.07 19.44
CA ILE A 662 18.75 -1.33 18.19
C ILE A 662 19.56 -2.12 17.14
N LYS A 663 20.75 -2.63 17.49
CA LYS A 663 21.57 -3.45 16.59
C LYS A 663 20.81 -4.69 16.10
N PHE A 664 20.11 -5.37 17.00
CA PHE A 664 19.30 -6.55 16.65
C PHE A 664 18.17 -6.21 15.70
N GLU A 665 17.42 -5.13 15.96
CA GLU A 665 16.28 -4.74 15.16
C GLU A 665 16.67 -4.15 13.79
N LYS A 666 17.75 -3.38 13.71
CA LYS A 666 18.32 -2.93 12.41
C LYS A 666 18.67 -4.14 11.53
N ASN A 667 19.31 -5.16 12.07
CA ASN A 667 19.63 -6.38 11.32
C ASN A 667 18.36 -7.14 10.91
N SER A 668 17.35 -7.22 11.78
CA SER A 668 16.06 -7.83 11.48
C SER A 668 15.33 -7.08 10.36
N LYS A 669 15.35 -5.74 10.36
CA LYS A 669 14.75 -4.89 9.33
C LYS A 669 15.37 -5.14 7.96
N ILE A 670 16.71 -5.22 7.88
CA ILE A 670 17.41 -5.55 6.63
C ILE A 670 16.95 -6.91 6.08
N LEU A 671 16.84 -7.93 6.93
CA LEU A 671 16.38 -9.25 6.50
C LEU A 671 14.93 -9.24 6.03
N ASN A 672 14.06 -8.50 6.71
CA ASN A 672 12.64 -8.42 6.34
C ASN A 672 12.41 -7.69 5.01
N ASN A 673 13.29 -6.79 4.59
CA ASN A 673 13.20 -6.13 3.28
C ASN A 673 13.32 -7.09 2.10
N TYR A 674 13.83 -8.32 2.31
CA TYR A 674 13.85 -9.37 1.28
C TYR A 674 12.51 -10.11 1.11
N LEU A 675 11.52 -9.87 2.00
CA LEU A 675 10.17 -10.37 1.86
C LEU A 675 9.23 -9.27 1.38
N THR A 676 8.53 -9.54 0.30
CA THR A 676 7.38 -8.75 -0.12
C THR A 676 6.12 -9.53 0.26
N LEU A 677 5.13 -8.86 0.84
CA LEU A 677 3.89 -9.50 1.25
C LEU A 677 2.69 -8.82 0.57
N PRO A 678 1.66 -9.58 0.16
CA PRO A 678 0.49 -9.02 -0.51
C PRO A 678 -0.36 -8.18 0.45
N PRO A 679 -1.30 -7.37 -0.06
CA PRO A 679 -2.24 -6.62 0.77
C PRO A 679 -3.18 -7.52 1.60
N LEU A 680 -3.52 -8.70 1.08
CA LEU A 680 -4.39 -9.66 1.73
C LEU A 680 -3.71 -11.04 1.80
N LEU A 681 -3.64 -11.62 2.99
CA LEU A 681 -3.13 -12.97 3.26
C LEU A 681 -4.31 -13.89 3.57
N ILE A 682 -4.61 -14.81 2.66
CA ILE A 682 -5.71 -15.77 2.76
C ILE A 682 -5.18 -17.17 3.07
N HIS A 683 -4.07 -17.55 2.43
CA HIS A 683 -3.46 -18.86 2.53
C HIS A 683 -1.96 -18.77 2.83
N LYS A 684 -1.40 -19.81 3.45
CA LYS A 684 0.06 -19.89 3.68
C LYS A 684 0.89 -19.77 2.40
N ASN A 685 0.31 -20.09 1.24
CA ASN A 685 1.01 -19.99 -0.05
C ASN A 685 1.14 -18.55 -0.55
N ASP A 686 0.38 -17.60 0.00
CA ASP A 686 0.45 -16.17 -0.36
C ASP A 686 1.80 -15.54 0.03
N PHE A 687 2.55 -16.19 0.92
CA PHE A 687 3.94 -15.82 1.21
C PHE A 687 4.89 -16.17 0.05
N GLU A 688 4.54 -17.10 -0.82
CA GLU A 688 5.38 -17.58 -1.92
C GLU A 688 4.87 -17.11 -3.28
N ILE A 689 3.54 -17.05 -3.46
CA ILE A 689 2.89 -16.72 -4.73
C ILE A 689 1.82 -15.67 -4.44
N GLN A 690 1.98 -14.48 -5.02
CA GLN A 690 1.14 -13.33 -4.75
C GLN A 690 0.50 -12.85 -6.05
N ASN A 691 -0.82 -12.95 -6.14
CA ASN A 691 -1.58 -12.30 -7.18
C ASN A 691 -1.92 -10.88 -6.71
N HIS A 692 -1.49 -9.85 -7.44
CA HIS A 692 -1.93 -8.50 -7.19
C HIS A 692 -3.21 -8.24 -7.99
N TYR A 693 -4.30 -8.10 -7.27
CA TYR A 693 -5.57 -7.65 -7.84
C TYR A 693 -5.50 -6.13 -7.90
N ILE A 694 -5.39 -5.60 -9.11
CA ILE A 694 -5.51 -4.15 -9.32
C ILE A 694 -7.00 -3.84 -9.23
N SER A 695 -7.40 -3.06 -8.23
CA SER A 695 -8.74 -2.48 -8.21
C SER A 695 -8.90 -1.65 -9.47
N LYS A 696 -9.90 -1.96 -10.30
CA LYS A 696 -10.25 -1.04 -11.38
C LYS A 696 -10.61 0.29 -10.73
N PRO A 697 -10.01 1.40 -11.13
CA PRO A 697 -10.48 2.70 -10.69
C PRO A 697 -11.95 2.82 -11.11
N ASN A 698 -12.82 3.16 -10.16
CA ASN A 698 -14.22 3.50 -10.45
C ASN A 698 -14.29 4.82 -11.21
#